data_3902fe88c87ed245a3f490d284e7d8c4
#
_entry.id   3902fe88c87ed245a3f490d284e7d8c4
#
_cell.length_a   1.000
_cell.length_b   1.000
_cell.length_c   1.000
_cell.angle_alpha   90.00
_cell.angle_beta   90.00
_cell.angle_gamma   90.00
#
_symmetry.space_group_name_H-M   'P 1'
#
loop_
_entity.id
_entity.type
_entity.pdbx_description
1 polymer ?
#
loop_
_entity_poly.entity_id
_entity_poly.type
_entity_poly.pdbx_seq_one_letter_code
_entity_poly.pdbx_strand_id
1 'polypeptide(L)'
;MKKNKRTNIVSKLVLLFFVLAFLVITGRFLYIQVSGEVKDQNLKQLAKETREISFQLEAERGKIHDSNGMILAYNRPTYRVFAILDEDRKTRTNAPDHIVDSADTAKKLSSVLDIDESEIKEKIDEGKEKGRFQIEFGTKGRKLPQEKKEEIEELKLPGIHFLEDSIRYYPNGMFASHILGFARQNEEDETAGVTGIEKEMNESLSGKNGYIYYHRDSYGNKLLNPNEVVQKAENGHDIYLTIDQKVQTLLEDVLSQVDEQYEPEKIMAVVMNPKTGEIVAMSNRPSFNPNDPGKVKNWYNDVISSPFEQGSTMKIFTWAAAMEEGVYDGKEKFKSGKYIINEKVRAISDHNDGKGWGKISYDTGFRRSSNVASSKLVWEKMDPDDFLKYLKDFDFDKPTNIDLPSESQGKILFDWPAEKLTTSFGQGSTTTAMQLIKAASAIANEGNMMQPYIIKKVVDSNTGEVMEENNPSVVGQPVSAETANKMMDLMASVVNSKDGTGKNYRLKDYTVAGKTGTAQIPDPDGDGYLPGKSNNMYSFVGVAPKDDPQLLMYVAVKQPKLRGDETGSEPVAFIFNNVVENGLHYLNIEPDKESDDDSNEHTRTMPQVSDKTVKEATKDLENISDNITVVGDGKKVVAVNINEDEEVVHGQHIMLITDKPTIPDLKGWSSRDVYELGTLLEIDVKVKGNGFVTKQNIKKGTKIDKNVTLEVDLKKP
;
A
#
# COMPACT_ATOMS: atom_id res chain seq x y z
N MET A 1 71.32 -58.33 56.39
CA MET A 1 71.20 -57.09 55.63
C MET A 1 71.12 -55.89 56.57
N LYS A 2 72.22 -55.09 56.65
CA LYS A 2 72.23 -53.85 57.42
C LYS A 2 71.27 -52.85 56.81
N LYS A 3 70.24 -52.45 57.44
CA LYS A 3 69.26 -51.40 57.02
C LYS A 3 69.99 -50.07 56.95
N ASN A 4 70.26 -49.59 55.77
CA ASN A 4 70.96 -48.30 55.52
C ASN A 4 70.04 -47.17 56.04
N LYS A 5 70.39 -46.59 57.21
CA LYS A 5 69.59 -45.52 57.87
C LYS A 5 69.30 -44.31 56.95
N ARG A 6 70.23 -43.96 56.00
CA ARG A 6 70.08 -42.87 55.03
C ARG A 6 68.95 -43.15 54.03
N THR A 7 68.85 -44.39 53.54
CA THR A 7 67.79 -44.76 52.57
C THR A 7 66.45 -44.66 53.18
N ASN A 8 66.30 -45.03 54.45
CA ASN A 8 65.00 -44.93 55.18
C ASN A 8 64.62 -43.47 55.45
N ILE A 9 65.51 -42.56 55.67
CA ILE A 9 65.21 -41.12 55.85
C ILE A 9 64.79 -40.53 54.54
N VAL A 10 65.51 -40.79 53.44
CA VAL A 10 65.17 -40.30 52.10
C VAL A 10 63.84 -40.83 51.68
N SER A 11 63.53 -42.10 51.88
CA SER A 11 62.19 -42.66 51.57
C SER A 11 61.01 -42.01 52.36
N LYS A 12 61.28 -41.65 53.63
CA LYS A 12 60.28 -40.93 54.43
C LYS A 12 60.11 -39.49 53.98
N LEU A 13 61.16 -38.81 53.58
CA LEU A 13 61.08 -37.46 53.02
C LEU A 13 60.36 -37.42 51.68
N VAL A 14 60.68 -38.39 50.82
CA VAL A 14 59.91 -38.53 49.55
C VAL A 14 58.46 -38.85 49.80
N LEU A 15 58.14 -39.75 50.74
CA LEU A 15 56.75 -40.05 51.13
C LEU A 15 56.02 -38.78 51.65
N LEU A 16 56.70 -38.06 52.55
CA LEU A 16 56.17 -36.79 53.09
C LEU A 16 55.91 -35.76 51.99
N PHE A 17 56.84 -35.62 51.02
CA PHE A 17 56.65 -34.75 49.88
C PHE A 17 55.42 -35.14 49.05
N PHE A 18 55.23 -36.41 48.72
CA PHE A 18 54.05 -36.89 48.00
C PHE A 18 52.74 -36.68 48.77
N VAL A 19 52.74 -36.90 50.10
CA VAL A 19 51.58 -36.65 50.97
C VAL A 19 51.26 -35.16 51.00
N LEU A 20 52.26 -34.26 51.10
CA LEU A 20 52.09 -32.84 51.04
C LEU A 20 51.56 -32.38 49.66
N ALA A 21 52.18 -32.88 48.61
CA ALA A 21 51.71 -32.62 47.24
C ALA A 21 50.26 -33.05 47.01
N PHE A 22 49.92 -34.23 47.51
CA PHE A 22 48.52 -34.75 47.44
C PHE A 22 47.55 -33.85 48.23
N LEU A 23 47.92 -33.42 49.45
CA LEU A 23 47.08 -32.52 50.25
C LEU A 23 46.87 -31.16 49.57
N VAL A 24 47.92 -30.59 48.94
CA VAL A 24 47.84 -29.33 48.18
C VAL A 24 46.88 -29.49 46.98
N ILE A 25 47.04 -30.58 46.21
CA ILE A 25 46.15 -30.85 45.07
C ILE A 25 44.71 -31.06 45.53
N THR A 26 44.50 -31.89 46.61
CA THR A 26 43.14 -32.12 47.17
C THR A 26 42.53 -30.84 47.71
N GLY A 27 43.34 -30.02 48.44
CA GLY A 27 42.87 -28.72 48.89
C GLY A 27 42.53 -27.76 47.75
N ARG A 28 43.26 -27.80 46.66
CA ARG A 28 42.96 -27.03 45.46
C ARG A 28 41.67 -27.51 44.78
N PHE A 29 41.46 -28.83 44.68
CA PHE A 29 40.22 -29.37 44.12
C PHE A 29 39.00 -29.03 45.00
N LEU A 30 39.11 -29.15 46.33
CA LEU A 30 38.08 -28.75 47.26
C LEU A 30 37.78 -27.23 47.15
N TYR A 31 38.81 -26.40 47.03
CA TYR A 31 38.61 -24.99 46.84
C TYR A 31 37.85 -24.69 45.55
N ILE A 32 38.23 -25.27 44.41
CA ILE A 32 37.54 -25.15 43.15
C ILE A 32 36.09 -25.64 43.23
N GLN A 33 35.86 -26.74 43.93
CA GLN A 33 34.54 -27.35 44.08
C GLN A 33 33.59 -26.47 44.94
N VAL A 34 34.15 -25.79 45.94
CA VAL A 34 33.38 -24.91 46.83
C VAL A 34 33.20 -23.52 46.26
N SER A 35 34.29 -22.92 45.73
CA SER A 35 34.22 -21.59 45.13
C SER A 35 33.50 -21.56 43.78
N GLY A 36 33.59 -22.62 43.00
CA GLY A 36 33.07 -22.66 41.63
C GLY A 36 33.87 -21.81 40.66
N GLU A 37 35.07 -21.31 41.07
CA GLU A 37 35.87 -20.35 40.27
C GLU A 37 37.30 -20.87 40.06
N VAL A 38 37.80 -20.64 38.83
CA VAL A 38 39.20 -20.89 38.46
C VAL A 38 39.75 -19.71 37.68
N LYS A 39 40.81 -19.09 38.17
CA LYS A 39 41.46 -17.89 37.56
C LYS A 39 40.43 -16.78 37.25
N ASP A 40 39.61 -16.39 38.20
CA ASP A 40 38.58 -15.39 38.14
C ASP A 40 37.43 -15.69 37.13
N GLN A 41 37.37 -16.93 36.64
CA GLN A 41 36.25 -17.40 35.81
C GLN A 41 35.31 -18.29 36.60
N ASN A 42 34.04 -17.97 36.62
CA ASN A 42 32.98 -18.79 37.23
C ASN A 42 32.67 -20.01 36.35
N LEU A 43 33.05 -21.20 36.85
CA LEU A 43 32.89 -22.46 36.10
C LEU A 43 31.45 -22.81 35.80
N LYS A 44 30.49 -22.43 36.66
CA LYS A 44 29.07 -22.66 36.40
C LYS A 44 28.61 -21.77 35.26
N GLN A 45 29.01 -20.50 35.25
CA GLN A 45 28.69 -19.56 34.18
C GLN A 45 29.30 -20.00 32.86
N LEU A 46 30.60 -20.37 32.88
CA LEU A 46 31.31 -20.88 31.69
C LEU A 46 30.68 -22.16 31.13
N ALA A 47 30.31 -23.09 32.02
CA ALA A 47 29.59 -24.31 31.65
C ALA A 47 28.19 -24.02 31.09
N LYS A 48 27.51 -23.01 31.62
CA LYS A 48 26.24 -22.50 31.12
C LYS A 48 26.41 -21.93 29.72
N GLU A 49 27.30 -20.99 29.54
CA GLU A 49 27.57 -20.33 28.25
C GLU A 49 28.06 -21.32 27.16
N THR A 50 28.80 -22.37 27.54
CA THR A 50 29.31 -23.35 26.58
C THR A 50 28.33 -24.45 26.22
N ARG A 51 27.40 -24.78 27.11
CA ARG A 51 26.45 -25.91 26.96
C ARG A 51 25.06 -25.50 26.60
N GLU A 52 24.69 -24.25 26.89
CA GLU A 52 23.38 -23.74 26.57
C GLU A 52 23.35 -23.22 25.12
N ILE A 53 22.37 -23.68 24.36
CA ILE A 53 22.03 -23.13 23.07
C ILE A 53 20.59 -22.65 23.12
N SER A 54 20.35 -21.44 22.65
CA SER A 54 19.03 -20.94 22.35
C SER A 54 18.91 -20.75 20.83
N PHE A 55 17.82 -21.26 20.29
CA PHE A 55 17.39 -20.98 18.91
C PHE A 55 16.13 -20.14 18.99
N GLN A 56 16.15 -19.02 18.28
CA GLN A 56 14.96 -18.21 18.09
C GLN A 56 14.03 -18.90 17.10
N LEU A 57 12.75 -18.98 17.46
CA LEU A 57 11.65 -19.38 16.57
C LEU A 57 11.03 -18.09 16.06
N GLU A 58 11.23 -17.79 14.80
CA GLU A 58 10.67 -16.56 14.21
C GLU A 58 9.15 -16.67 14.11
N ALA A 59 8.47 -15.59 14.48
CA ALA A 59 7.05 -15.42 14.25
C ALA A 59 6.83 -15.03 12.77
N GLU A 60 5.81 -15.59 12.16
CA GLU A 60 5.38 -15.16 10.85
C GLU A 60 4.61 -13.83 10.95
N ARG A 61 4.99 -12.86 10.12
CA ARG A 61 4.25 -11.59 10.03
C ARG A 61 2.88 -11.83 9.41
N GLY A 62 1.82 -11.31 10.05
CA GLY A 62 0.44 -11.42 9.61
C GLY A 62 0.24 -10.93 8.18
N LYS A 63 -0.79 -11.43 7.52
CA LYS A 63 -1.16 -11.03 6.16
C LYS A 63 -2.03 -9.79 6.17
N ILE A 64 -2.04 -9.06 5.05
CA ILE A 64 -3.00 -7.97 4.82
C ILE A 64 -3.93 -8.42 3.70
N HIS A 65 -5.23 -8.30 3.95
CA HIS A 65 -6.29 -8.71 3.04
C HIS A 65 -7.15 -7.51 2.64
N ASP A 66 -7.78 -7.59 1.48
CA ASP A 66 -8.85 -6.68 1.08
C ASP A 66 -10.16 -7.01 1.82
N SER A 67 -11.25 -6.31 1.48
CA SER A 67 -12.58 -6.51 2.08
C SER A 67 -13.17 -7.89 1.83
N ASN A 68 -12.74 -8.59 0.77
CA ASN A 68 -13.23 -9.89 0.31
C ASN A 68 -12.28 -11.06 0.69
N GLY A 69 -11.16 -10.76 1.37
CA GLY A 69 -10.19 -11.75 1.83
C GLY A 69 -9.07 -12.05 0.84
N MET A 70 -8.95 -11.30 -0.25
CA MET A 70 -7.81 -11.40 -1.16
C MET A 70 -6.54 -10.90 -0.50
N ILE A 71 -5.43 -11.62 -0.68
CA ILE A 71 -4.14 -11.29 -0.05
C ILE A 71 -3.49 -10.11 -0.79
N LEU A 72 -3.25 -9.03 -0.05
CA LEU A 72 -2.57 -7.82 -0.53
C LEU A 72 -1.10 -7.74 -0.11
N ALA A 73 -0.74 -8.38 1.01
CA ALA A 73 0.64 -8.49 1.48
C ALA A 73 0.82 -9.76 2.32
N TYR A 74 1.95 -10.45 2.10
CA TYR A 74 2.32 -11.64 2.87
C TYR A 74 3.83 -11.84 2.88
N ASN A 75 4.33 -12.72 3.74
CA ASN A 75 5.74 -13.09 3.75
C ASN A 75 5.97 -14.27 2.80
N ARG A 76 6.82 -14.04 1.79
CA ARG A 76 7.29 -15.08 0.86
C ARG A 76 8.59 -15.70 1.39
N PRO A 77 8.70 -17.03 1.45
CA PRO A 77 9.93 -17.70 1.85
C PRO A 77 11.08 -17.34 0.88
N THR A 78 12.25 -17.13 1.45
CA THR A 78 13.51 -16.92 0.73
C THR A 78 14.63 -17.65 1.45
N TYR A 79 15.81 -17.67 0.86
CA TYR A 79 16.95 -18.40 1.39
C TYR A 79 18.21 -17.53 1.39
N ARG A 80 19.04 -17.75 2.40
CA ARG A 80 20.37 -17.17 2.53
C ARG A 80 21.39 -18.27 2.36
N VAL A 81 22.27 -18.18 1.38
CA VAL A 81 23.33 -19.15 1.16
C VAL A 81 24.56 -18.80 1.99
N PHE A 82 25.17 -19.80 2.63
CA PHE A 82 26.41 -19.69 3.38
C PHE A 82 27.32 -20.90 3.12
N ALA A 83 28.60 -20.69 3.36
CA ALA A 83 29.62 -21.72 3.17
C ALA A 83 30.28 -22.07 4.51
N ILE A 84 30.41 -23.35 4.81
CA ILE A 84 31.20 -23.86 5.94
C ILE A 84 32.64 -24.03 5.50
N LEU A 85 33.58 -23.50 6.29
CA LEU A 85 35.02 -23.51 6.01
C LEU A 85 35.81 -24.43 6.93
N ASP A 86 35.21 -24.86 8.05
CA ASP A 86 35.86 -25.73 9.05
C ASP A 86 36.08 -27.14 8.48
N GLU A 87 37.35 -27.48 8.24
CA GLU A 87 37.81 -28.74 7.63
C GLU A 87 37.48 -29.99 8.45
N ASP A 88 37.24 -29.85 9.75
CA ASP A 88 36.84 -30.96 10.63
C ASP A 88 35.36 -31.35 10.46
N ARG A 89 34.58 -30.51 9.79
CA ARG A 89 33.16 -30.73 9.54
C ARG A 89 32.94 -31.82 8.49
N LYS A 90 32.17 -32.84 8.88
CA LYS A 90 31.83 -33.99 8.03
C LYS A 90 30.35 -34.33 8.14
N THR A 91 29.81 -34.89 7.07
CA THR A 91 28.45 -35.45 7.05
C THR A 91 28.35 -36.72 7.90
N ARG A 92 27.15 -37.20 8.15
CA ARG A 92 26.92 -38.52 8.87
C ARG A 92 27.58 -39.68 8.15
N THR A 93 27.82 -39.60 6.86
CA THR A 93 28.51 -40.62 6.03
C THR A 93 30.02 -40.39 5.95
N ASN A 94 30.58 -39.50 6.76
CA ASN A 94 32.01 -39.13 6.81
C ASN A 94 32.55 -38.45 5.55
N ALA A 95 31.69 -37.93 4.67
CA ALA A 95 32.07 -37.08 3.53
C ALA A 95 32.35 -35.63 4.01
N PRO A 96 33.20 -34.84 3.31
CA PRO A 96 33.41 -33.44 3.63
C PRO A 96 32.10 -32.64 3.63
N ASP A 97 31.87 -31.85 4.69
CA ASP A 97 30.76 -30.92 4.83
C ASP A 97 31.30 -29.47 4.99
N HIS A 98 32.35 -29.20 4.23
CA HIS A 98 33.06 -27.91 4.18
C HIS A 98 33.54 -27.64 2.75
N ILE A 99 33.94 -26.41 2.44
CA ILE A 99 34.47 -26.05 1.13
C ILE A 99 35.87 -26.72 0.94
N VAL A 100 35.90 -27.74 0.04
CA VAL A 100 37.11 -28.49 -0.31
C VAL A 100 37.94 -27.70 -1.33
N ASP A 101 37.31 -27.22 -2.41
CA ASP A 101 37.97 -26.49 -3.49
C ASP A 101 37.29 -25.10 -3.66
N SER A 102 38.05 -24.06 -3.27
CA SER A 102 37.55 -22.68 -3.34
C SER A 102 37.31 -22.21 -4.78
N ALA A 103 38.17 -22.69 -5.74
CA ALA A 103 38.05 -22.25 -7.14
C ALA A 103 36.90 -22.92 -7.86
N ASP A 104 36.69 -24.24 -7.71
CA ASP A 104 35.55 -24.97 -8.30
C ASP A 104 34.23 -24.45 -7.70
N THR A 105 34.19 -24.26 -6.38
CA THR A 105 33.00 -23.70 -5.71
C THR A 105 32.67 -22.30 -6.21
N ALA A 106 33.67 -21.39 -6.30
CA ALA A 106 33.46 -20.04 -6.79
C ALA A 106 32.96 -20.02 -8.25
N LYS A 107 33.57 -20.82 -9.12
CA LYS A 107 33.17 -20.94 -10.53
C LYS A 107 31.74 -21.42 -10.68
N LYS A 108 31.32 -22.42 -9.92
CA LYS A 108 29.95 -22.95 -9.98
C LYS A 108 28.93 -22.01 -9.37
N LEU A 109 29.22 -21.42 -8.21
CA LEU A 109 28.30 -20.47 -7.58
C LEU A 109 28.12 -19.18 -8.39
N SER A 110 29.18 -18.70 -9.07
CA SER A 110 29.06 -17.50 -9.92
C SER A 110 28.13 -17.70 -11.13
N SER A 111 27.92 -18.95 -11.57
CA SER A 111 26.96 -19.24 -12.64
C SER A 111 25.50 -19.09 -12.23
N VAL A 112 25.19 -19.13 -10.91
CA VAL A 112 23.85 -19.07 -10.36
C VAL A 112 23.61 -17.76 -9.58
N LEU A 113 24.62 -17.33 -8.81
CA LEU A 113 24.60 -16.07 -8.10
C LEU A 113 25.14 -14.95 -9.00
N ASP A 114 24.52 -13.79 -8.95
CA ASP A 114 25.02 -12.59 -9.66
C ASP A 114 26.23 -11.97 -8.91
N ILE A 115 27.28 -12.80 -8.68
CA ILE A 115 28.54 -12.44 -8.01
C ILE A 115 29.68 -12.93 -8.86
N ASP A 116 30.71 -12.10 -9.03
CA ASP A 116 31.88 -12.48 -9.79
C ASP A 116 32.65 -13.65 -9.14
N GLU A 117 33.14 -14.59 -9.96
CA GLU A 117 33.89 -15.75 -9.50
C GLU A 117 35.09 -15.34 -8.59
N SER A 118 35.77 -14.27 -8.97
CA SER A 118 36.93 -13.73 -8.18
C SER A 118 36.48 -13.24 -6.80
N GLU A 119 35.32 -12.58 -6.68
CA GLU A 119 34.76 -12.10 -5.40
C GLU A 119 34.39 -13.25 -4.47
N ILE A 120 33.72 -14.28 -5.02
CA ILE A 120 33.34 -15.47 -4.24
C ILE A 120 34.61 -16.17 -3.73
N LYS A 121 35.59 -16.38 -4.61
CA LYS A 121 36.84 -17.03 -4.25
C LYS A 121 37.60 -16.27 -3.17
N GLU A 122 37.75 -14.95 -3.32
CA GLU A 122 38.39 -14.09 -2.33
C GLU A 122 37.74 -14.19 -0.95
N LYS A 123 36.41 -14.14 -0.88
CA LYS A 123 35.69 -14.30 0.40
C LYS A 123 35.92 -15.66 1.05
N ILE A 124 35.98 -16.74 0.26
CA ILE A 124 36.23 -18.09 0.79
C ILE A 124 37.67 -18.15 1.34
N ASP A 125 38.67 -17.70 0.56
CA ASP A 125 40.08 -17.78 0.92
C ASP A 125 40.38 -16.87 2.13
N GLU A 126 39.87 -15.64 2.18
CA GLU A 126 39.96 -14.75 3.33
C GLU A 126 39.34 -15.36 4.60
N GLY A 127 38.18 -16.03 4.44
CA GLY A 127 37.51 -16.71 5.53
C GLY A 127 38.36 -17.87 6.09
N LYS A 128 38.99 -18.66 5.21
CA LYS A 128 39.91 -19.73 5.59
C LYS A 128 41.16 -19.20 6.29
N GLU A 129 41.81 -18.15 5.75
CA GLU A 129 42.97 -17.50 6.36
C GLU A 129 42.69 -16.97 7.78
N LYS A 130 41.49 -16.42 8.00
CA LYS A 130 41.02 -15.91 9.29
C LYS A 130 40.52 -17.00 10.25
N GLY A 131 40.50 -18.26 9.84
CA GLY A 131 40.02 -19.38 10.62
C GLY A 131 38.53 -19.28 10.96
N ARG A 132 37.71 -18.69 10.08
CA ARG A 132 36.27 -18.58 10.28
C ARG A 132 35.59 -19.94 10.11
N PHE A 133 34.65 -20.24 10.95
CA PHE A 133 33.83 -21.45 10.83
C PHE A 133 32.98 -21.46 9.56
N GLN A 134 32.34 -20.30 9.26
CA GLN A 134 31.49 -20.11 8.09
C GLN A 134 31.59 -18.69 7.54
N ILE A 135 31.16 -18.52 6.31
CA ILE A 135 31.01 -17.20 5.64
C ILE A 135 29.69 -17.08 4.91
N GLU A 136 29.22 -15.86 4.71
CA GLU A 136 28.09 -15.51 3.84
C GLU A 136 28.60 -14.74 2.60
N PHE A 137 27.83 -14.76 1.51
CA PHE A 137 28.21 -14.13 0.23
C PHE A 137 27.68 -12.69 0.05
N GLY A 138 27.29 -12.04 1.16
CA GLY A 138 26.78 -10.67 1.16
C GLY A 138 25.33 -10.56 0.65
N THR A 139 24.96 -9.36 0.20
CA THR A 139 23.56 -9.07 -0.17
C THR A 139 23.04 -9.92 -1.33
N LYS A 140 23.89 -10.29 -2.28
CA LYS A 140 23.53 -11.13 -3.43
C LYS A 140 23.38 -12.62 -3.08
N GLY A 141 23.91 -13.05 -1.92
CA GLY A 141 23.69 -14.38 -1.36
C GLY A 141 22.52 -14.48 -0.39
N ARG A 142 21.73 -13.40 -0.24
CA ARG A 142 20.57 -13.33 0.63
C ARG A 142 19.28 -13.16 -0.20
N LYS A 143 18.14 -13.50 0.39
CA LYS A 143 16.81 -13.38 -0.22
C LYS A 143 16.68 -14.14 -1.56
N LEU A 144 17.35 -15.27 -1.65
CA LEU A 144 17.28 -16.13 -2.82
C LEU A 144 15.90 -16.79 -2.89
N PRO A 145 15.23 -16.80 -4.05
CA PRO A 145 14.00 -17.54 -4.25
C PRO A 145 14.26 -19.06 -4.24
N GLN A 146 13.21 -19.86 -4.11
CA GLN A 146 13.27 -21.32 -4.04
C GLN A 146 14.03 -21.92 -5.24
N GLU A 147 13.78 -21.41 -6.45
CA GLU A 147 14.41 -21.90 -7.68
C GLU A 147 15.94 -21.75 -7.62
N LYS A 148 16.43 -20.59 -7.12
CA LYS A 148 17.89 -20.36 -6.98
C LYS A 148 18.51 -21.26 -5.94
N LYS A 149 17.80 -21.56 -4.85
CA LYS A 149 18.24 -22.56 -3.87
C LYS A 149 18.36 -23.93 -4.52
N GLU A 150 17.35 -24.38 -5.29
CA GLU A 150 17.35 -25.66 -5.98
C GLU A 150 18.46 -25.74 -7.04
N GLU A 151 18.68 -24.68 -7.84
CA GLU A 151 19.80 -24.58 -8.78
C GLU A 151 21.15 -24.77 -8.09
N ILE A 152 21.35 -24.16 -6.90
CA ILE A 152 22.61 -24.31 -6.14
C ILE A 152 22.70 -25.71 -5.51
N GLU A 153 21.61 -26.29 -5.00
CA GLU A 153 21.59 -27.65 -4.45
C GLU A 153 21.94 -28.71 -5.52
N GLU A 154 21.49 -28.50 -6.78
CA GLU A 154 21.85 -29.39 -7.92
C GLU A 154 23.34 -29.39 -8.24
N LEU A 155 24.09 -28.31 -7.91
CA LEU A 155 25.54 -28.25 -8.07
C LEU A 155 26.28 -29.21 -7.10
N LYS A 156 25.60 -29.70 -6.06
CA LYS A 156 26.14 -30.64 -5.06
C LYS A 156 27.48 -30.22 -4.47
N LEU A 157 27.61 -28.94 -4.13
CA LEU A 157 28.82 -28.36 -3.59
C LEU A 157 28.99 -28.70 -2.11
N PRO A 158 30.10 -29.35 -1.68
CA PRO A 158 30.33 -29.63 -0.28
C PRO A 158 30.44 -28.34 0.55
N GLY A 159 29.80 -28.31 1.72
CA GLY A 159 29.85 -27.16 2.63
C GLY A 159 29.00 -25.97 2.25
N ILE A 160 28.21 -26.04 1.19
CA ILE A 160 27.20 -25.03 0.88
C ILE A 160 25.88 -25.41 1.53
N HIS A 161 25.32 -24.47 2.29
CA HIS A 161 24.10 -24.64 3.05
C HIS A 161 23.20 -23.41 2.91
N PHE A 162 21.93 -23.57 3.32
CA PHE A 162 20.94 -22.52 3.28
C PHE A 162 20.35 -22.28 4.66
N LEU A 163 20.11 -21.02 4.97
CA LEU A 163 19.26 -20.61 6.07
C LEU A 163 17.95 -20.08 5.49
N GLU A 164 16.86 -20.54 6.03
CA GLU A 164 15.54 -20.00 5.68
C GLU A 164 15.44 -18.55 6.15
N ASP A 165 14.83 -17.72 5.32
CA ASP A 165 14.57 -16.30 5.53
C ASP A 165 13.21 -15.98 4.89
N SER A 166 12.68 -14.80 5.11
CA SER A 166 11.45 -14.36 4.45
C SER A 166 11.56 -12.91 3.98
N ILE A 167 10.79 -12.60 2.93
CA ILE A 167 10.66 -11.23 2.46
C ILE A 167 9.20 -10.85 2.40
N ARG A 168 8.88 -9.63 2.88
CA ARG A 168 7.54 -9.07 2.70
C ARG A 168 7.27 -8.84 1.23
N TYR A 169 6.16 -9.38 0.71
CA TYR A 169 5.83 -9.38 -0.71
C TYR A 169 4.41 -8.87 -0.94
N TYR A 170 4.27 -8.02 -1.96
CA TYR A 170 3.05 -7.34 -2.38
C TYR A 170 2.70 -7.81 -3.80
N PRO A 171 1.81 -8.81 -3.96
CA PRO A 171 1.59 -9.49 -5.24
C PRO A 171 1.09 -8.57 -6.35
N ASN A 172 0.38 -7.51 -5.98
CA ASN A 172 -0.22 -6.58 -6.95
C ASN A 172 0.68 -5.37 -7.31
N GLY A 173 1.97 -5.37 -6.91
CA GLY A 173 2.91 -4.30 -7.28
C GLY A 173 2.47 -2.91 -6.80
N MET A 174 2.24 -1.96 -7.71
CA MET A 174 1.81 -0.58 -7.40
C MET A 174 0.33 -0.47 -7.01
N PHE A 175 -0.24 -1.46 -6.40
CA PHE A 175 -1.62 -1.46 -5.95
C PHE A 175 -1.72 -0.92 -4.52
N ALA A 176 -2.59 0.06 -4.27
CA ALA A 176 -2.85 0.65 -2.95
C ALA A 176 -1.57 1.00 -2.14
N SER A 177 -0.51 1.39 -2.85
CA SER A 177 0.84 1.49 -2.27
C SER A 177 0.92 2.46 -1.09
N HIS A 178 0.19 3.56 -1.13
CA HIS A 178 0.17 4.55 -0.05
C HIS A 178 -0.73 4.14 1.12
N ILE A 179 -1.64 3.17 0.91
CA ILE A 179 -2.45 2.56 1.97
C ILE A 179 -1.65 1.45 2.64
N LEU A 180 -1.21 0.46 1.86
CA LEU A 180 -0.44 -0.67 2.38
C LEU A 180 0.88 -0.19 3.00
N GLY A 181 1.55 0.76 2.33
CA GLY A 181 2.91 1.10 2.67
C GLY A 181 3.86 -0.03 2.30
N PHE A 182 4.95 -0.13 3.03
CA PHE A 182 5.91 -1.22 2.89
C PHE A 182 6.63 -1.49 4.21
N ALA A 183 7.17 -2.71 4.34
CA ALA A 183 8.01 -3.14 5.44
C ALA A 183 9.42 -3.46 4.94
N ARG A 184 10.43 -3.24 5.78
CA ARG A 184 11.84 -3.54 5.54
C ARG A 184 12.47 -4.19 6.76
N GLN A 185 13.54 -4.94 6.55
CA GLN A 185 14.39 -5.40 7.64
C GLN A 185 15.09 -4.19 8.27
N ASN A 186 15.04 -4.13 9.60
CA ASN A 186 15.77 -3.15 10.42
C ASN A 186 17.23 -3.62 10.66
N GLU A 187 17.99 -2.90 11.48
CA GLU A 187 19.39 -3.24 11.82
C GLU A 187 19.50 -4.55 12.63
N GLU A 188 18.40 -5.03 13.21
CA GLU A 188 18.33 -6.25 14.01
C GLU A 188 17.84 -7.45 13.17
N ASP A 189 17.79 -7.32 11.84
CA ASP A 189 17.26 -8.29 10.86
C ASP A 189 15.74 -8.59 11.02
N GLU A 190 14.98 -7.76 11.78
CA GLU A 190 13.54 -7.91 11.93
C GLU A 190 12.76 -7.11 10.88
N THR A 191 11.66 -7.66 10.37
CA THR A 191 10.79 -6.96 9.41
C THR A 191 9.90 -5.94 10.12
N ALA A 192 10.13 -4.65 9.87
CA ALA A 192 9.38 -3.54 10.43
C ALA A 192 8.67 -2.71 9.37
N GLY A 193 7.45 -2.26 9.67
CA GLY A 193 6.67 -1.37 8.83
C GLY A 193 7.25 0.05 8.77
N VAL A 194 7.35 0.62 7.58
CA VAL A 194 7.92 1.96 7.34
C VAL A 194 6.85 3.00 7.11
N THR A 195 5.82 2.69 6.34
CA THR A 195 4.70 3.57 6.00
C THR A 195 3.39 2.79 5.93
N GLY A 196 2.24 3.47 5.83
CA GLY A 196 0.93 2.88 5.61
C GLY A 196 0.49 1.91 6.71
N ILE A 197 -0.37 0.97 6.38
CA ILE A 197 -0.88 -0.08 7.28
C ILE A 197 0.27 -0.92 7.85
N GLU A 198 1.31 -1.19 7.06
CA GLU A 198 2.49 -1.90 7.56
C GLU A 198 3.12 -1.23 8.77
N LYS A 199 3.12 0.12 8.82
CA LYS A 199 3.62 0.91 9.95
C LYS A 199 2.59 1.03 11.06
N GLU A 200 1.34 1.38 10.73
CA GLU A 200 0.28 1.61 11.71
C GLU A 200 0.01 0.36 12.54
N MET A 201 -0.06 -0.79 11.86
CA MET A 201 -0.36 -2.08 12.47
C MET A 201 0.89 -2.93 12.73
N ASN A 202 2.08 -2.29 12.80
CA ASN A 202 3.33 -3.04 12.89
C ASN A 202 3.38 -4.00 14.09
N GLU A 203 2.90 -3.58 15.27
CA GLU A 203 2.87 -4.42 16.47
C GLU A 203 1.99 -5.65 16.28
N SER A 204 0.78 -5.47 15.73
CA SER A 204 -0.16 -6.56 15.47
C SER A 204 0.36 -7.50 14.38
N LEU A 205 0.95 -6.94 13.31
CA LEU A 205 1.49 -7.73 12.19
C LEU A 205 2.74 -8.52 12.55
N SER A 206 3.64 -8.02 13.42
CA SER A 206 4.96 -8.62 13.65
C SER A 206 4.89 -9.92 14.47
N GLY A 207 3.92 -10.09 15.35
CA GLY A 207 3.88 -11.21 16.27
C GLY A 207 4.98 -11.16 17.34
N LYS A 208 5.23 -12.28 17.98
CA LYS A 208 6.28 -12.44 19.00
C LYS A 208 7.10 -13.68 18.74
N ASN A 209 8.41 -13.50 18.64
CA ASN A 209 9.32 -14.61 18.44
C ASN A 209 9.31 -15.56 19.66
N GLY A 210 9.38 -16.85 19.38
CA GLY A 210 9.59 -17.88 20.36
C GLY A 210 11.06 -18.22 20.51
N TYR A 211 11.35 -19.17 21.38
CA TYR A 211 12.70 -19.72 21.51
C TYR A 211 12.66 -21.16 21.98
N ILE A 212 13.67 -21.93 21.53
CA ILE A 212 13.99 -23.25 22.04
C ILE A 212 15.30 -23.15 22.79
N TYR A 213 15.31 -23.56 24.03
CA TYR A 213 16.46 -23.57 24.87
C TYR A 213 16.75 -25.02 25.30
N TYR A 214 18.00 -25.52 25.04
CA TYR A 214 18.42 -26.83 25.48
C TYR A 214 19.91 -26.89 25.77
N HIS A 215 20.34 -27.93 26.50
CA HIS A 215 21.74 -28.18 26.75
C HIS A 215 22.33 -29.19 25.76
N ARG A 216 23.58 -28.92 25.32
CA ARG A 216 24.38 -29.84 24.48
C ARG A 216 25.60 -30.37 25.20
N ASP A 217 26.10 -31.54 24.76
CA ASP A 217 27.40 -32.05 25.19
C ASP A 217 28.57 -31.34 24.49
N SER A 218 29.80 -31.75 24.83
CA SER A 218 31.04 -31.20 24.19
C SER A 218 31.17 -31.59 22.73
N TYR A 219 30.34 -32.48 22.20
CA TYR A 219 30.30 -32.90 20.79
C TYR A 219 29.15 -32.27 20.04
N GLY A 220 28.40 -31.37 20.68
CA GLY A 220 27.27 -30.67 20.05
C GLY A 220 25.96 -31.43 20.06
N ASN A 221 25.87 -32.65 20.66
CA ASN A 221 24.64 -33.40 20.71
C ASN A 221 23.71 -32.89 21.82
N LYS A 222 22.42 -32.81 21.53
CA LYS A 222 21.40 -32.46 22.51
C LYS A 222 21.43 -33.45 23.69
N LEU A 223 21.61 -32.94 24.90
CA LEU A 223 21.46 -33.75 26.10
C LEU A 223 19.99 -34.08 26.33
N LEU A 224 19.72 -35.31 26.76
CA LEU A 224 18.40 -35.72 27.28
C LEU A 224 18.19 -35.02 28.62
N ASN A 225 17.80 -33.75 28.60
CA ASN A 225 17.62 -32.96 29.80
C ASN A 225 16.14 -32.61 29.99
N PRO A 226 15.56 -32.80 31.19
CA PRO A 226 14.20 -32.39 31.49
C PRO A 226 13.98 -30.87 31.51
N ASN A 227 15.04 -30.05 31.37
CA ASN A 227 14.97 -28.61 31.42
C ASN A 227 14.94 -27.94 30.01
N GLU A 228 14.49 -28.65 28.99
CA GLU A 228 14.20 -28.01 27.70
C GLU A 228 13.03 -27.04 27.89
N VAL A 229 13.27 -25.76 27.53
CA VAL A 229 12.22 -24.75 27.51
C VAL A 229 11.94 -24.45 26.04
N VAL A 230 10.69 -24.62 25.66
CA VAL A 230 10.18 -24.28 24.34
C VAL A 230 9.11 -23.24 24.54
N GLN A 231 9.39 -21.99 24.15
CA GLN A 231 8.38 -20.99 23.97
C GLN A 231 8.05 -20.93 22.48
N LYS A 232 6.82 -21.25 22.12
CA LYS A 232 6.36 -21.17 20.73
C LYS A 232 6.33 -19.73 20.29
N ALA A 233 6.60 -19.49 19.00
CA ALA A 233 6.33 -18.21 18.38
C ALA A 233 4.81 -17.96 18.35
N GLU A 234 4.42 -16.71 18.59
CA GLU A 234 3.07 -16.20 18.38
C GLU A 234 3.07 -15.42 17.08
N ASN A 235 2.47 -15.97 16.02
CA ASN A 235 2.41 -15.30 14.73
C ASN A 235 1.63 -13.98 14.81
N GLY A 236 1.97 -13.05 13.93
CA GLY A 236 1.25 -11.78 13.81
C GLY A 236 -0.19 -11.99 13.35
N HIS A 237 -1.05 -11.02 13.66
CA HIS A 237 -2.47 -11.05 13.30
C HIS A 237 -2.66 -10.63 11.84
N ASP A 238 -3.64 -11.23 11.18
CA ASP A 238 -4.07 -10.84 9.84
C ASP A 238 -4.96 -9.60 9.89
N ILE A 239 -4.69 -8.64 8.98
CA ILE A 239 -5.43 -7.38 8.89
C ILE A 239 -6.34 -7.43 7.66
N TYR A 240 -7.62 -7.19 7.85
CA TYR A 240 -8.59 -7.06 6.77
C TYR A 240 -8.95 -5.58 6.59
N LEU A 241 -8.83 -5.10 5.37
CA LEU A 241 -9.12 -3.72 5.01
C LEU A 241 -10.56 -3.57 4.48
N THR A 242 -11.05 -2.33 4.44
CA THR A 242 -12.31 -1.98 3.76
C THR A 242 -12.13 -1.82 2.25
N ILE A 243 -10.89 -1.80 1.77
CA ILE A 243 -10.54 -1.64 0.36
C ILE A 243 -11.12 -2.80 -0.45
N ASP A 244 -11.89 -2.47 -1.48
CA ASP A 244 -12.34 -3.43 -2.47
C ASP A 244 -11.33 -3.51 -3.61
N GLN A 245 -10.80 -4.71 -3.87
CA GLN A 245 -9.74 -4.90 -4.86
C GLN A 245 -10.17 -4.48 -6.27
N LYS A 246 -11.43 -4.74 -6.67
CA LYS A 246 -11.92 -4.42 -8.02
C LYS A 246 -12.00 -2.90 -8.20
N VAL A 247 -12.61 -2.20 -7.24
CA VAL A 247 -12.74 -0.74 -7.28
C VAL A 247 -11.38 -0.05 -7.18
N GLN A 248 -10.50 -0.54 -6.29
CA GLN A 248 -9.14 -0.01 -6.15
C GLN A 248 -8.32 -0.21 -7.43
N THR A 249 -8.41 -1.39 -8.04
CA THR A 249 -7.74 -1.69 -9.31
C THR A 249 -8.17 -0.73 -10.41
N LEU A 250 -9.49 -0.55 -10.56
CA LEU A 250 -10.06 0.38 -11.53
C LEU A 250 -9.56 1.81 -11.29
N LEU A 251 -9.53 2.24 -10.03
CA LEU A 251 -9.00 3.55 -9.65
C LEU A 251 -7.52 3.68 -10.07
N GLU A 252 -6.67 2.69 -9.76
CA GLU A 252 -5.25 2.72 -10.10
C GLU A 252 -5.02 2.81 -11.61
N ASP A 253 -5.78 2.04 -12.40
CA ASP A 253 -5.66 2.02 -13.86
C ASP A 253 -6.05 3.38 -14.47
N VAL A 254 -7.18 3.93 -14.04
CA VAL A 254 -7.67 5.22 -14.56
C VAL A 254 -6.76 6.37 -14.14
N LEU A 255 -6.24 6.37 -12.90
CA LEU A 255 -5.25 7.36 -12.47
C LEU A 255 -3.96 7.27 -13.29
N SER A 256 -3.52 6.06 -13.64
CA SER A 256 -2.32 5.87 -14.46
C SER A 256 -2.51 6.39 -15.89
N GLN A 257 -3.69 6.19 -16.48
CA GLN A 257 -4.01 6.74 -17.80
C GLN A 257 -4.01 8.27 -17.80
N VAL A 258 -4.56 8.90 -16.75
CA VAL A 258 -4.55 10.37 -16.62
C VAL A 258 -3.16 10.91 -16.32
N ASP A 259 -2.36 10.21 -15.50
CA ASP A 259 -0.95 10.57 -15.23
C ASP A 259 -0.13 10.52 -16.53
N GLU A 260 -0.40 9.54 -17.38
CA GLU A 260 0.23 9.42 -18.70
C GLU A 260 -0.18 10.53 -19.67
N GLN A 261 -1.49 10.76 -19.80
CA GLN A 261 -2.02 11.66 -20.82
C GLN A 261 -1.78 13.14 -20.51
N TYR A 262 -1.93 13.52 -19.24
CA TYR A 262 -1.93 14.91 -18.79
C TYR A 262 -0.70 15.31 -17.99
N GLU A 263 0.19 14.37 -17.65
CA GLU A 263 1.43 14.61 -16.88
C GLU A 263 1.25 15.64 -15.74
N PRO A 264 0.27 15.46 -14.85
CA PRO A 264 -0.01 16.40 -13.77
C PRO A 264 1.11 16.39 -12.71
N GLU A 265 1.18 17.43 -11.89
CA GLU A 265 2.06 17.42 -10.74
C GLU A 265 1.63 16.35 -9.72
N LYS A 266 0.31 16.27 -9.47
CA LYS A 266 -0.31 15.30 -8.55
C LYS A 266 -1.72 14.93 -8.99
N ILE A 267 -2.11 13.70 -8.66
CA ILE A 267 -3.51 13.27 -8.68
C ILE A 267 -3.83 12.72 -7.28
N MET A 268 -4.98 13.04 -6.74
CA MET A 268 -5.51 12.47 -5.49
C MET A 268 -6.94 12.01 -5.74
N ALA A 269 -7.25 10.79 -5.27
CA ALA A 269 -8.61 10.28 -5.34
C ALA A 269 -8.93 9.40 -4.14
N VAL A 270 -10.14 9.53 -3.61
CA VAL A 270 -10.67 8.71 -2.53
C VAL A 270 -12.15 8.43 -2.77
N VAL A 271 -12.53 7.18 -2.56
CA VAL A 271 -13.89 6.66 -2.69
C VAL A 271 -14.31 6.11 -1.35
N MET A 272 -15.43 6.59 -0.82
CA MET A 272 -15.97 6.25 0.49
C MET A 272 -17.42 5.78 0.35
N ASN A 273 -17.81 4.79 1.12
CA ASN A 273 -19.23 4.55 1.34
C ASN A 273 -19.76 5.58 2.36
N PRO A 274 -20.62 6.52 1.97
CA PRO A 274 -21.06 7.60 2.86
C PRO A 274 -21.93 7.14 4.01
N LYS A 275 -22.51 5.94 3.95
CA LYS A 275 -23.37 5.37 5.01
C LYS A 275 -22.58 4.68 6.10
N THR A 276 -21.42 4.12 5.76
CA THR A 276 -20.61 3.34 6.70
C THR A 276 -19.32 4.03 7.13
N GLY A 277 -18.76 4.92 6.31
CA GLY A 277 -17.45 5.51 6.54
C GLY A 277 -16.30 4.67 5.96
N GLU A 278 -16.58 3.49 5.42
CA GLU A 278 -15.58 2.62 4.80
C GLU A 278 -14.93 3.31 3.59
N ILE A 279 -13.60 3.34 3.58
CA ILE A 279 -12.85 3.74 2.40
C ILE A 279 -12.75 2.54 1.47
N VAL A 280 -13.48 2.61 0.35
CA VAL A 280 -13.57 1.53 -0.65
C VAL A 280 -12.36 1.50 -1.56
N ALA A 281 -11.84 2.69 -1.93
CA ALA A 281 -10.63 2.84 -2.72
C ALA A 281 -9.96 4.19 -2.45
N MET A 282 -8.64 4.24 -2.50
CA MET A 282 -7.87 5.48 -2.36
C MET A 282 -6.50 5.34 -3.01
N SER A 283 -6.13 6.33 -3.82
CA SER A 283 -4.81 6.37 -4.44
C SER A 283 -4.39 7.79 -4.77
N ASN A 284 -3.09 8.00 -4.94
CA ASN A 284 -2.52 9.23 -5.48
C ASN A 284 -1.43 8.95 -6.51
N ARG A 285 -1.11 9.96 -7.32
CA ARG A 285 0.04 9.98 -8.23
C ARG A 285 0.95 11.15 -7.86
N PRO A 286 2.29 10.98 -7.93
CA PRO A 286 2.99 9.73 -8.29
C PRO A 286 2.85 8.62 -7.25
N SER A 287 2.90 7.36 -7.68
CA SER A 287 2.86 6.17 -6.84
C SER A 287 4.18 5.39 -6.88
N PHE A 288 4.29 4.27 -6.16
CA PHE A 288 5.49 3.46 -6.08
C PHE A 288 5.16 1.96 -5.95
N ASN A 289 6.14 1.10 -6.25
CA ASN A 289 6.03 -0.33 -6.01
C ASN A 289 6.56 -0.66 -4.60
N PRO A 290 5.74 -1.17 -3.67
CA PRO A 290 6.17 -1.55 -2.33
C PRO A 290 7.27 -2.63 -2.30
N ASN A 291 7.37 -3.47 -3.35
CA ASN A 291 8.44 -4.46 -3.48
C ASN A 291 9.80 -3.84 -3.81
N ASP A 292 9.84 -2.66 -4.44
CA ASP A 292 11.05 -1.90 -4.74
C ASP A 292 10.86 -0.40 -4.47
N PRO A 293 10.77 0.02 -3.21
CA PRO A 293 10.55 1.41 -2.84
C PRO A 293 11.82 2.29 -2.93
N GLY A 294 12.89 1.83 -3.58
CA GLY A 294 14.23 2.41 -3.50
C GLY A 294 14.43 3.85 -3.99
N LYS A 295 13.59 4.37 -4.91
CA LYS A 295 13.78 5.70 -5.54
C LYS A 295 12.52 6.56 -5.52
N VAL A 296 11.67 6.40 -4.55
CA VAL A 296 10.41 7.12 -4.47
C VAL A 296 10.66 8.56 -4.02
N LYS A 297 10.09 9.51 -4.77
CA LYS A 297 10.17 10.94 -4.43
C LYS A 297 9.22 11.32 -3.29
N ASN A 298 8.09 10.63 -3.19
CA ASN A 298 7.07 10.90 -2.18
C ASN A 298 6.43 9.60 -1.69
N TRP A 299 6.63 9.25 -0.41
CA TRP A 299 6.01 8.11 0.25
C TRP A 299 4.75 8.49 1.03
N TYR A 300 4.43 9.79 1.07
CA TYR A 300 3.26 10.27 1.78
C TYR A 300 1.98 9.97 1.00
N ASN A 301 0.95 9.62 1.73
CA ASN A 301 -0.39 9.55 1.19
C ASN A 301 -0.96 10.96 1.09
N ASP A 302 -0.90 11.57 -0.09
CA ASP A 302 -1.32 12.95 -0.30
C ASP A 302 -2.80 13.20 0.04
N VAL A 303 -3.65 12.17 0.01
CA VAL A 303 -5.07 12.27 0.37
C VAL A 303 -5.27 12.67 1.82
N ILE A 304 -4.38 12.19 2.71
CA ILE A 304 -4.46 12.45 4.16
C ILE A 304 -3.42 13.46 4.66
N SER A 305 -2.31 13.64 3.92
CA SER A 305 -1.15 14.38 4.42
C SER A 305 -0.87 15.71 3.71
N SER A 306 -1.55 16.02 2.59
CA SER A 306 -1.33 17.23 1.80
C SER A 306 -2.51 18.19 1.88
N PRO A 307 -2.50 19.19 2.79
CA PRO A 307 -3.53 20.24 2.80
C PRO A 307 -3.43 21.15 1.55
N PHE A 308 -4.58 21.53 1.01
CA PHE A 308 -4.71 22.40 -0.17
C PHE A 308 -5.93 23.29 -0.07
N GLU A 309 -5.97 24.36 -0.86
CA GLU A 309 -7.17 25.18 -1.02
C GLU A 309 -8.20 24.40 -1.85
N GLN A 310 -9.34 24.07 -1.24
CA GLN A 310 -10.35 23.18 -1.84
C GLN A 310 -11.18 23.86 -2.93
N GLY A 311 -11.06 25.16 -3.06
CA GLY A 311 -11.78 25.95 -4.08
C GLY A 311 -13.30 25.77 -3.97
N SER A 312 -13.97 25.76 -5.10
CA SER A 312 -15.44 25.79 -5.16
C SER A 312 -16.16 24.54 -4.59
N THR A 313 -15.44 23.50 -4.18
CA THR A 313 -16.05 22.37 -3.44
C THR A 313 -16.49 22.80 -2.03
N MET A 314 -15.83 23.81 -1.44
CA MET A 314 -16.25 24.42 -0.16
C MET A 314 -17.68 24.97 -0.21
N LYS A 315 -18.16 25.37 -1.37
CA LYS A 315 -19.52 25.93 -1.52
C LYS A 315 -20.62 24.95 -1.12
N ILE A 316 -20.36 23.64 -1.14
CA ILE A 316 -21.30 22.62 -0.60
C ILE A 316 -21.63 23.00 0.85
N PHE A 317 -20.64 23.23 1.66
CA PHE A 317 -20.78 23.51 3.09
C PHE A 317 -21.29 24.92 3.38
N THR A 318 -20.92 25.88 2.52
CA THR A 318 -21.42 27.26 2.62
C THR A 318 -22.93 27.33 2.36
N TRP A 319 -23.42 26.61 1.35
CA TRP A 319 -24.85 26.56 1.08
C TRP A 319 -25.60 25.73 2.11
N ALA A 320 -25.02 24.61 2.54
CA ALA A 320 -25.59 23.80 3.61
C ALA A 320 -25.76 24.61 4.90
N ALA A 321 -24.75 25.37 5.31
CA ALA A 321 -24.82 26.27 6.46
C ALA A 321 -25.95 27.32 6.32
N ALA A 322 -26.05 27.97 5.14
CA ALA A 322 -27.10 28.97 4.90
C ALA A 322 -28.51 28.35 4.87
N MET A 323 -28.65 27.10 4.40
CA MET A 323 -29.92 26.35 4.45
C MET A 323 -30.29 26.01 5.91
N GLU A 324 -29.35 25.52 6.70
CA GLU A 324 -29.56 25.13 8.09
C GLU A 324 -29.92 26.31 8.97
N GLU A 325 -29.29 27.47 8.75
CA GLU A 325 -29.63 28.74 9.42
C GLU A 325 -31.01 29.31 8.97
N GLY A 326 -31.64 28.71 7.97
CA GLY A 326 -32.94 29.18 7.45
C GLY A 326 -32.87 30.51 6.70
N VAL A 327 -31.71 30.99 6.33
CA VAL A 327 -31.50 32.26 5.62
C VAL A 327 -31.38 32.10 4.10
N TYR A 328 -31.45 30.88 3.60
CA TYR A 328 -31.35 30.54 2.20
C TYR A 328 -32.70 30.55 1.49
N ASP A 329 -32.84 31.45 0.50
CA ASP A 329 -33.87 31.36 -0.51
C ASP A 329 -33.22 31.16 -1.89
N GLY A 330 -33.31 29.95 -2.45
CA GLY A 330 -32.73 29.59 -3.72
C GLY A 330 -33.22 30.42 -4.92
N LYS A 331 -34.45 30.99 -4.84
CA LYS A 331 -35.09 31.83 -5.88
C LYS A 331 -34.73 33.30 -5.75
N GLU A 332 -34.29 33.74 -4.60
CA GLU A 332 -33.84 35.14 -4.38
C GLU A 332 -32.69 35.48 -5.35
N LYS A 333 -32.77 36.72 -5.90
CA LYS A 333 -31.82 37.15 -6.94
C LYS A 333 -30.79 38.12 -6.37
N PHE A 334 -29.55 37.88 -6.69
CA PHE A 334 -28.42 38.80 -6.44
C PHE A 334 -27.77 39.25 -7.74
N LYS A 335 -27.02 40.36 -7.69
CA LYS A 335 -26.16 40.82 -8.80
C LYS A 335 -24.83 40.09 -8.77
N SER A 336 -24.55 39.28 -9.78
CA SER A 336 -23.29 38.57 -9.96
C SER A 336 -22.20 39.46 -10.54
N GLY A 337 -20.97 38.95 -10.65
CA GLY A 337 -19.85 39.60 -11.28
C GLY A 337 -18.79 40.06 -10.29
N LYS A 338 -19.03 41.19 -9.60
CA LYS A 338 -18.10 41.71 -8.58
C LYS A 338 -18.84 42.12 -7.32
N TYR A 339 -18.25 41.85 -6.19
CA TYR A 339 -18.75 42.18 -4.86
C TYR A 339 -17.68 42.88 -4.01
N ILE A 340 -18.02 44.03 -3.47
CA ILE A 340 -17.12 44.87 -2.66
C ILE A 340 -17.84 45.16 -1.35
N ILE A 341 -17.27 44.81 -0.23
CA ILE A 341 -17.84 45.11 1.10
C ILE A 341 -17.39 46.48 1.60
N ASN A 342 -16.15 46.90 1.27
CA ASN A 342 -15.60 48.22 1.58
C ASN A 342 -14.32 48.46 0.73
N GLU A 343 -13.78 49.67 0.76
CA GLU A 343 -12.60 50.07 0.00
C GLU A 343 -11.29 49.41 0.41
N LYS A 344 -11.24 48.85 1.63
CA LYS A 344 -10.02 48.18 2.21
C LYS A 344 -9.90 46.71 1.84
N VAL A 345 -10.98 46.11 1.34
CA VAL A 345 -11.01 44.70 0.99
C VAL A 345 -11.07 44.55 -0.52
N ARG A 346 -10.16 43.74 -1.07
CA ARG A 346 -10.16 43.44 -2.51
C ARG A 346 -11.52 42.91 -2.95
N ALA A 347 -12.01 43.39 -4.10
CA ALA A 347 -13.26 42.92 -4.65
C ALA A 347 -13.24 41.41 -4.90
N ILE A 348 -14.27 40.71 -4.47
CA ILE A 348 -14.51 39.31 -4.87
C ILE A 348 -15.08 39.32 -6.29
N SER A 349 -14.51 38.48 -7.14
CA SER A 349 -14.94 38.39 -8.54
C SER A 349 -15.39 36.94 -8.87
N ASP A 350 -16.43 36.84 -9.70
CA ASP A 350 -16.80 35.58 -10.31
C ASP A 350 -15.74 35.09 -11.32
N HIS A 351 -15.61 33.79 -11.47
CA HIS A 351 -14.55 33.15 -12.25
C HIS A 351 -14.55 33.48 -13.76
N ASN A 352 -15.59 34.14 -14.27
CA ASN A 352 -15.67 34.63 -15.66
C ASN A 352 -15.10 36.05 -15.84
N ASP A 353 -13.93 36.30 -15.28
CA ASP A 353 -13.23 37.61 -15.25
C ASP A 353 -14.03 38.71 -14.54
N GLY A 354 -14.93 38.32 -13.63
CA GLY A 354 -15.80 39.26 -12.93
C GLY A 354 -16.87 39.92 -13.80
N LYS A 355 -17.13 39.41 -15.02
CA LYS A 355 -18.23 39.89 -15.88
C LYS A 355 -19.59 39.57 -15.29
N GLY A 356 -19.71 38.43 -14.58
CA GLY A 356 -20.93 37.93 -14.02
C GLY A 356 -21.97 37.48 -15.06
N TRP A 357 -23.18 37.29 -14.60
CA TRP A 357 -24.34 36.84 -15.40
C TRP A 357 -25.57 37.74 -15.15
N GLY A 358 -25.33 38.97 -14.71
CA GLY A 358 -26.40 39.91 -14.34
C GLY A 358 -27.07 39.54 -13.02
N LYS A 359 -28.38 39.71 -12.92
CA LYS A 359 -29.17 39.29 -11.75
C LYS A 359 -29.59 37.82 -11.93
N ILE A 360 -29.02 36.93 -11.12
CA ILE A 360 -29.33 35.50 -11.11
C ILE A 360 -29.78 35.08 -9.72
N SER A 361 -30.47 33.94 -9.60
CA SER A 361 -30.87 33.36 -8.32
C SER A 361 -29.69 32.69 -7.60
N TYR A 362 -29.81 32.45 -6.30
CA TYR A 362 -28.78 31.72 -5.54
C TYR A 362 -28.62 30.29 -6.00
N ASP A 363 -29.71 29.59 -6.42
CA ASP A 363 -29.62 28.28 -7.07
C ASP A 363 -28.74 28.34 -8.34
N THR A 364 -28.99 29.33 -9.22
CA THR A 364 -28.18 29.56 -10.42
C THR A 364 -26.74 29.92 -10.04
N GLY A 365 -26.55 30.68 -8.96
CA GLY A 365 -25.22 31.02 -8.40
C GLY A 365 -24.44 29.77 -8.01
N PHE A 366 -25.06 28.79 -7.36
CA PHE A 366 -24.43 27.52 -7.03
C PHE A 366 -24.09 26.70 -8.27
N ARG A 367 -25.05 26.53 -9.20
CA ARG A 367 -24.83 25.78 -10.45
C ARG A 367 -23.71 26.38 -11.31
N ARG A 368 -23.61 27.70 -11.36
CA ARG A 368 -22.55 28.44 -12.06
C ARG A 368 -21.30 28.65 -11.21
N SER A 369 -21.29 28.14 -9.99
CA SER A 369 -20.13 28.27 -9.07
C SER A 369 -19.72 29.72 -8.78
N SER A 370 -20.70 30.63 -8.55
CA SER A 370 -20.45 32.04 -8.28
C SER A 370 -19.75 32.25 -6.93
N ASN A 371 -18.60 32.93 -6.93
CA ASN A 371 -17.89 33.35 -5.71
C ASN A 371 -18.64 34.49 -5.02
N VAL A 372 -19.27 35.37 -5.82
CA VAL A 372 -20.06 36.50 -5.32
C VAL A 372 -21.27 35.99 -4.53
N ALA A 373 -21.96 34.92 -5.03
CA ALA A 373 -23.06 34.33 -4.29
C ALA A 373 -22.60 33.80 -2.92
N SER A 374 -21.52 33.03 -2.90
CA SER A 374 -20.95 32.44 -1.69
C SER A 374 -20.62 33.50 -0.64
N SER A 375 -19.88 34.54 -1.06
CA SER A 375 -19.49 35.65 -0.19
C SER A 375 -20.70 36.43 0.35
N LYS A 376 -21.75 36.62 -0.47
CA LYS A 376 -22.99 37.28 -0.03
C LYS A 376 -23.79 36.44 0.96
N LEU A 377 -23.83 35.12 0.80
CA LEU A 377 -24.46 34.26 1.79
C LEU A 377 -23.82 34.41 3.15
N VAL A 378 -22.47 34.36 3.21
CA VAL A 378 -21.75 34.47 4.48
C VAL A 378 -21.78 35.88 5.06
N TRP A 379 -21.73 36.93 4.24
CA TRP A 379 -21.56 38.31 4.71
C TRP A 379 -22.87 39.08 4.89
N GLU A 380 -23.87 38.83 4.01
CA GLU A 380 -25.14 39.57 4.00
C GLU A 380 -26.30 38.77 4.60
N LYS A 381 -26.23 37.42 4.58
CA LYS A 381 -27.33 36.54 5.00
C LYS A 381 -27.09 35.84 6.31
N MET A 382 -25.87 35.31 6.51
CA MET A 382 -25.43 34.74 7.79
C MET A 382 -24.57 35.75 8.57
N ASP A 383 -24.37 35.50 9.87
CA ASP A 383 -23.23 36.06 10.57
C ASP A 383 -21.98 35.23 10.15
N PRO A 384 -20.86 35.87 9.77
CA PRO A 384 -19.63 35.13 9.49
C PRO A 384 -19.17 34.20 10.62
N ASP A 385 -19.42 34.54 11.87
CA ASP A 385 -19.03 33.72 13.00
C ASP A 385 -19.90 32.45 13.13
N ASP A 386 -21.16 32.48 12.68
CA ASP A 386 -22.01 31.29 12.55
C ASP A 386 -21.45 30.37 11.44
N PHE A 387 -21.02 30.93 10.32
CA PHE A 387 -20.37 30.12 9.28
C PHE A 387 -19.08 29.45 9.80
N LEU A 388 -18.27 30.15 10.61
CA LEU A 388 -17.10 29.54 11.25
C LEU A 388 -17.48 28.36 12.15
N LYS A 389 -18.61 28.47 12.87
CA LYS A 389 -19.13 27.35 13.67
C LYS A 389 -19.44 26.13 12.81
N TYR A 390 -20.13 26.31 11.67
CA TYR A 390 -20.39 25.20 10.74
C TYR A 390 -19.10 24.59 10.20
N LEU A 391 -18.09 25.39 9.85
CA LEU A 391 -16.80 24.86 9.43
C LEU A 391 -16.17 23.94 10.49
N LYS A 392 -16.33 24.27 11.77
CA LYS A 392 -15.88 23.43 12.90
C LYS A 392 -16.78 22.23 13.12
N ASP A 393 -18.09 22.37 12.96
CA ASP A 393 -19.05 21.26 13.10
C ASP A 393 -18.85 20.23 11.97
N PHE A 394 -18.36 20.64 10.79
CA PHE A 394 -17.88 19.77 9.71
C PHE A 394 -16.44 19.25 9.90
N ASP A 395 -15.81 19.50 11.05
CA ASP A 395 -14.46 19.06 11.42
C ASP A 395 -13.33 19.55 10.50
N PHE A 396 -13.48 20.72 9.83
CA PHE A 396 -12.39 21.28 9.02
C PHE A 396 -11.20 21.82 9.84
N ASP A 397 -11.36 21.97 11.13
CA ASP A 397 -10.32 22.39 12.07
C ASP A 397 -9.63 21.26 12.83
N LYS A 398 -9.95 19.98 12.49
CA LYS A 398 -9.45 18.79 13.16
C LYS A 398 -8.94 17.75 12.17
N PRO A 399 -8.02 16.86 12.56
CA PRO A 399 -7.70 15.68 11.78
C PRO A 399 -8.92 14.75 11.73
N THR A 400 -8.99 13.91 10.71
CA THR A 400 -10.10 12.96 10.56
C THR A 400 -9.96 11.77 11.49
N ASN A 401 -8.77 11.52 12.03
CA ASN A 401 -8.39 10.33 12.79
C ASN A 401 -8.64 9.03 12.01
N ILE A 402 -8.30 9.05 10.72
CA ILE A 402 -8.28 7.82 9.93
C ILE A 402 -7.15 6.92 10.45
N ASP A 403 -7.37 5.62 10.40
CA ASP A 403 -6.46 4.55 10.84
C ASP A 403 -5.24 4.36 9.91
N LEU A 404 -4.59 5.47 9.56
CA LEU A 404 -3.35 5.54 8.81
C LEU A 404 -2.36 6.52 9.45
N PRO A 405 -1.05 6.26 9.36
CA PRO A 405 -0.05 7.13 9.96
C PRO A 405 0.15 8.41 9.14
N SER A 406 0.67 9.46 9.79
CA SER A 406 1.10 10.70 9.15
C SER A 406 -0.03 11.54 8.56
N GLU A 407 -1.21 11.50 9.16
CA GLU A 407 -2.29 12.40 8.82
C GLU A 407 -1.91 13.86 9.16
N SER A 408 -2.30 14.78 8.28
CA SER A 408 -2.22 16.23 8.49
C SER A 408 -3.63 16.84 8.49
N GLN A 409 -3.75 18.02 9.06
CA GLN A 409 -5.00 18.79 9.00
C GLN A 409 -4.80 20.09 8.24
N GLY A 410 -5.87 20.61 7.68
CA GLY A 410 -5.91 21.93 7.08
C GLY A 410 -5.91 23.05 8.12
N LYS A 411 -5.93 24.28 7.62
CA LYS A 411 -5.99 25.49 8.46
C LYS A 411 -7.14 26.39 7.99
N ILE A 412 -8.01 26.76 8.91
CA ILE A 412 -9.05 27.76 8.67
C ILE A 412 -8.44 29.15 8.88
N LEU A 413 -8.45 30.01 7.86
CA LEU A 413 -8.12 31.43 7.95
C LEU A 413 -9.43 32.22 8.02
N PHE A 414 -9.65 32.94 9.12
CA PHE A 414 -10.95 33.59 9.39
C PHE A 414 -10.86 34.88 10.21
N ASP A 415 -9.66 35.41 10.41
CA ASP A 415 -9.43 36.58 11.25
C ASP A 415 -9.84 37.90 10.57
N TRP A 416 -9.59 38.00 9.26
CA TRP A 416 -9.81 39.20 8.49
C TRP A 416 -11.07 39.12 7.60
N PRO A 417 -11.77 40.23 7.34
CA PRO A 417 -12.93 40.26 6.45
C PRO A 417 -12.67 39.60 5.08
N ALA A 418 -11.47 39.77 4.51
CA ALA A 418 -11.09 39.15 3.26
C ALA A 418 -11.07 37.62 3.36
N GLU A 419 -10.52 37.10 4.45
CA GLU A 419 -10.45 35.65 4.73
C GLU A 419 -11.84 35.04 4.93
N LYS A 420 -12.73 35.73 5.67
CA LYS A 420 -14.12 35.31 5.86
C LYS A 420 -14.86 35.16 4.52
N LEU A 421 -14.62 36.08 3.57
CA LEU A 421 -15.18 36.02 2.24
C LEU A 421 -14.56 34.92 1.39
N THR A 422 -13.22 34.82 1.37
CA THR A 422 -12.52 33.85 0.50
C THR A 422 -12.71 32.43 0.95
N THR A 423 -12.74 32.18 2.27
CA THR A 423 -13.04 30.86 2.85
C THR A 423 -14.41 30.33 2.41
N SER A 424 -15.41 31.22 2.21
CA SER A 424 -16.75 30.81 1.75
C SER A 424 -16.76 30.09 0.39
N PHE A 425 -15.73 30.28 -0.42
CA PHE A 425 -15.57 29.59 -1.72
C PHE A 425 -14.25 28.83 -1.82
N GLY A 426 -13.60 28.56 -0.67
CA GLY A 426 -12.48 27.65 -0.55
C GLY A 426 -11.13 28.18 -0.98
N GLN A 427 -10.89 29.50 -0.83
CA GLN A 427 -9.56 30.11 -1.02
C GLN A 427 -9.04 30.69 0.29
N GLY A 428 -7.72 30.63 0.51
CA GLY A 428 -7.03 31.01 1.72
C GLY A 428 -7.00 29.90 2.77
N SER A 429 -8.15 29.37 3.15
CA SER A 429 -8.25 28.21 4.05
C SER A 429 -7.91 26.91 3.31
N THR A 430 -7.29 25.98 4.01
CA THR A 430 -6.86 24.68 3.45
C THR A 430 -7.54 23.51 4.15
N THR A 431 -7.69 22.39 3.45
CA THR A 431 -8.16 21.11 3.99
C THR A 431 -7.41 19.97 3.31
N THR A 432 -7.40 18.76 3.91
CA THR A 432 -6.99 17.55 3.19
C THR A 432 -8.18 16.98 2.40
N ALA A 433 -7.91 16.10 1.45
CA ALA A 433 -8.97 15.42 0.72
C ALA A 433 -9.82 14.52 1.65
N MET A 434 -9.19 13.94 2.68
CA MET A 434 -9.88 13.14 3.68
C MET A 434 -10.82 13.97 4.56
N GLN A 435 -10.41 15.16 5.02
CA GLN A 435 -11.31 16.07 5.72
C GLN A 435 -12.52 16.45 4.87
N LEU A 436 -12.28 16.72 3.57
CA LEU A 436 -13.34 17.11 2.65
C LEU A 436 -14.35 15.98 2.43
N ILE A 437 -13.90 14.74 2.26
CA ILE A 437 -14.80 13.60 2.02
C ILE A 437 -15.55 13.21 3.33
N LYS A 438 -14.89 13.31 4.49
CA LYS A 438 -15.53 13.14 5.80
C LYS A 438 -16.70 14.13 5.96
N ALA A 439 -16.44 15.43 5.74
CA ALA A 439 -17.47 16.46 5.81
C ALA A 439 -18.59 16.24 4.79
N ALA A 440 -18.23 15.81 3.55
CA ALA A 440 -19.21 15.54 2.50
C ALA A 440 -20.09 14.32 2.78
N SER A 441 -19.62 13.37 3.64
CA SER A 441 -20.45 12.24 4.04
C SER A 441 -21.73 12.69 4.78
N ALA A 442 -21.65 13.78 5.57
CA ALA A 442 -22.84 14.34 6.20
C ALA A 442 -23.92 14.77 5.19
N ILE A 443 -23.49 15.33 4.06
CA ILE A 443 -24.43 15.73 3.00
C ILE A 443 -25.02 14.51 2.31
N ALA A 444 -24.23 13.48 2.09
CA ALA A 444 -24.63 12.25 1.40
C ALA A 444 -25.36 11.24 2.32
N ASN A 445 -25.42 11.48 3.63
CA ASN A 445 -25.98 10.56 4.62
C ASN A 445 -26.90 11.27 5.61
N GLU A 446 -27.88 12.01 5.09
CA GLU A 446 -28.96 12.63 5.88
C GLU A 446 -28.48 13.45 7.08
N GLY A 447 -27.37 14.17 6.91
CA GLY A 447 -26.75 15.00 7.95
C GLY A 447 -25.76 14.25 8.84
N ASN A 448 -25.69 12.93 8.79
CA ASN A 448 -24.80 12.12 9.64
C ASN A 448 -23.39 12.08 9.06
N MET A 449 -22.44 12.71 9.73
CA MET A 449 -21.02 12.68 9.37
C MET A 449 -20.36 11.40 9.89
N MET A 450 -19.80 10.60 8.97
CA MET A 450 -19.24 9.30 9.29
C MET A 450 -17.74 9.38 9.61
N GLN A 451 -17.27 8.54 10.54
CA GLN A 451 -15.84 8.31 10.76
C GLN A 451 -15.27 7.53 9.56
N PRO A 452 -14.30 8.09 8.81
CA PRO A 452 -13.62 7.32 7.77
C PRO A 452 -12.67 6.31 8.40
N TYR A 453 -12.63 5.07 7.86
CA TYR A 453 -11.73 4.02 8.30
C TYR A 453 -11.35 3.07 7.16
N ILE A 454 -10.19 2.42 7.31
CA ILE A 454 -9.64 1.47 6.33
C ILE A 454 -9.46 0.09 6.93
N ILE A 455 -9.16 -0.02 8.22
CA ILE A 455 -9.03 -1.31 8.90
C ILE A 455 -10.43 -1.80 9.26
N LYS A 456 -10.86 -2.91 8.63
CA LYS A 456 -12.16 -3.51 8.90
C LYS A 456 -12.11 -4.39 10.14
N LYS A 457 -11.13 -5.27 10.22
CA LYS A 457 -10.95 -6.18 11.35
C LYS A 457 -9.51 -6.70 11.47
N VAL A 458 -9.16 -7.11 12.68
CA VAL A 458 -7.92 -7.80 13.02
C VAL A 458 -8.27 -9.22 13.43
N VAL A 459 -7.61 -10.21 12.86
CA VAL A 459 -7.91 -11.65 13.06
C VAL A 459 -6.64 -12.36 13.54
N ASP A 460 -6.75 -13.17 14.58
CA ASP A 460 -5.67 -14.05 14.99
C ASP A 460 -5.38 -15.08 13.88
N SER A 461 -4.18 -15.05 13.33
CA SER A 461 -3.79 -15.90 12.19
C SER A 461 -3.74 -17.39 12.49
N ASN A 462 -3.65 -17.79 13.80
CA ASN A 462 -3.57 -19.16 14.20
C ASN A 462 -4.95 -19.77 14.50
N THR A 463 -5.86 -18.97 15.08
CA THR A 463 -7.18 -19.44 15.52
C THR A 463 -8.31 -19.04 14.57
N GLY A 464 -8.12 -17.97 13.78
CA GLY A 464 -9.17 -17.36 12.97
C GLY A 464 -10.16 -16.52 13.80
N GLU A 465 -9.89 -16.28 15.07
CA GLU A 465 -10.75 -15.46 15.94
C GLU A 465 -10.59 -13.98 15.60
N VAL A 466 -11.71 -13.26 15.55
CA VAL A 466 -11.70 -11.80 15.36
C VAL A 466 -11.32 -11.15 16.68
N MET A 467 -10.17 -10.47 16.70
CA MET A 467 -9.63 -9.77 17.86
C MET A 467 -10.20 -8.37 18.01
N GLU A 468 -10.34 -7.67 16.88
CA GLU A 468 -10.88 -6.32 16.79
C GLU A 468 -11.72 -6.21 15.52
N GLU A 469 -12.81 -5.45 15.56
CA GLU A 469 -13.66 -5.16 14.42
C GLU A 469 -14.14 -3.72 14.49
N ASN A 470 -13.90 -2.95 13.42
CA ASN A 470 -14.43 -1.61 13.30
C ASN A 470 -15.84 -1.65 12.72
N ASN A 471 -16.72 -0.86 13.30
CA ASN A 471 -18.11 -0.73 12.88
C ASN A 471 -18.38 0.72 12.45
N PRO A 472 -19.36 0.93 11.53
CA PRO A 472 -19.78 2.27 11.15
C PRO A 472 -20.08 3.17 12.35
N SER A 473 -19.52 4.37 12.38
CA SER A 473 -19.67 5.32 13.50
C SER A 473 -20.00 6.72 12.99
N VAL A 474 -21.10 7.27 13.49
CA VAL A 474 -21.47 8.69 13.28
C VAL A 474 -20.68 9.53 14.28
N VAL A 475 -19.88 10.48 13.78
CA VAL A 475 -19.03 11.36 14.60
C VAL A 475 -19.50 12.80 14.69
N GLY A 476 -20.58 13.13 13.98
CA GLY A 476 -21.20 14.44 14.02
C GLY A 476 -22.47 14.51 13.19
N GLN A 477 -23.25 15.56 13.42
CA GLN A 477 -24.43 15.89 12.62
C GLN A 477 -24.45 17.40 12.40
N PRO A 478 -23.57 17.93 11.50
CA PRO A 478 -23.44 19.37 11.29
C PRO A 478 -24.67 20.03 10.69
N VAL A 479 -25.51 19.27 10.02
CA VAL A 479 -26.77 19.75 9.42
C VAL A 479 -27.88 18.71 9.58
N SER A 480 -29.13 19.16 9.47
CA SER A 480 -30.31 18.27 9.49
C SER A 480 -30.42 17.42 8.20
N ALA A 481 -31.19 16.33 8.27
CA ALA A 481 -31.53 15.52 7.10
C ALA A 481 -32.25 16.35 6.01
N GLU A 482 -33.11 17.29 6.40
CA GLU A 482 -33.79 18.17 5.46
C GLU A 482 -32.80 19.04 4.66
N THR A 483 -31.82 19.64 5.35
CA THR A 483 -30.76 20.42 4.71
C THR A 483 -29.89 19.56 3.82
N ALA A 484 -29.46 18.38 4.27
CA ALA A 484 -28.67 17.44 3.49
C ALA A 484 -29.37 17.04 2.20
N ASN A 485 -30.65 16.67 2.25
CA ASN A 485 -31.43 16.29 1.08
C ASN A 485 -31.63 17.48 0.09
N LYS A 486 -31.93 18.67 0.59
CA LYS A 486 -31.98 19.88 -0.25
C LYS A 486 -30.64 20.18 -0.93
N MET A 487 -29.55 19.94 -0.20
CA MET A 487 -28.20 20.14 -0.74
C MET A 487 -27.89 19.11 -1.83
N MET A 488 -28.26 17.83 -1.64
CA MET A 488 -28.16 16.78 -2.65
C MET A 488 -28.93 17.13 -3.93
N ASP A 489 -30.16 17.66 -3.82
CA ASP A 489 -30.95 18.13 -4.97
C ASP A 489 -30.24 19.27 -5.71
N LEU A 490 -29.68 20.22 -4.97
CA LEU A 490 -28.96 21.34 -5.55
C LEU A 490 -27.66 20.88 -6.23
N MET A 491 -26.93 19.95 -5.63
CA MET A 491 -25.74 19.32 -6.22
C MET A 491 -26.07 18.52 -7.49
N ALA A 492 -27.20 17.79 -7.51
CA ALA A 492 -27.66 17.10 -8.71
C ALA A 492 -27.96 18.11 -9.85
N SER A 493 -28.47 19.30 -9.53
CA SER A 493 -28.72 20.35 -10.51
C SER A 493 -27.43 20.88 -11.16
N VAL A 494 -26.26 20.82 -10.48
CA VAL A 494 -24.95 21.19 -11.06
C VAL A 494 -24.58 20.27 -12.23
N VAL A 495 -24.92 18.99 -12.11
CA VAL A 495 -24.62 17.97 -13.14
C VAL A 495 -25.67 18.00 -14.27
N ASN A 496 -26.96 18.16 -13.93
CA ASN A 496 -28.06 17.92 -14.88
C ASN A 496 -28.59 19.17 -15.57
N SER A 497 -28.41 20.37 -15.00
CA SER A 497 -28.93 21.60 -15.58
C SER A 497 -28.11 22.12 -16.76
N LYS A 498 -28.75 22.88 -17.67
CA LYS A 498 -28.09 23.49 -18.83
C LYS A 498 -27.00 24.49 -18.45
N ASP A 499 -27.16 25.18 -17.33
CA ASP A 499 -26.24 26.18 -16.79
C ASP A 499 -25.30 25.62 -15.71
N GLY A 500 -25.34 24.31 -15.45
CA GLY A 500 -24.47 23.63 -14.51
C GLY A 500 -23.03 23.45 -15.02
N THR A 501 -22.07 23.50 -14.10
CA THR A 501 -20.63 23.31 -14.40
C THR A 501 -20.23 21.84 -14.44
N GLY A 502 -21.09 20.94 -13.98
CA GLY A 502 -20.80 19.51 -13.79
C GLY A 502 -21.27 18.58 -14.92
N LYS A 503 -21.57 19.08 -16.13
CA LYS A 503 -22.15 18.26 -17.20
C LYS A 503 -21.28 17.08 -17.63
N ASN A 504 -19.98 17.22 -17.55
CA ASN A 504 -19.02 16.17 -17.91
C ASN A 504 -19.01 14.98 -16.91
N TYR A 505 -19.66 15.14 -15.75
CA TYR A 505 -19.73 14.13 -14.69
C TYR A 505 -21.05 13.34 -14.71
N ARG A 506 -21.80 13.39 -15.80
CA ARG A 506 -22.99 12.57 -15.99
C ARG A 506 -22.59 11.14 -16.23
N LEU A 507 -23.10 10.25 -15.40
CA LEU A 507 -22.99 8.81 -15.63
C LEU A 507 -24.12 8.34 -16.56
N LYS A 508 -23.94 7.22 -17.21
CA LYS A 508 -24.93 6.64 -18.12
C LYS A 508 -26.09 6.07 -17.30
N ASP A 509 -25.78 5.22 -16.36
CA ASP A 509 -26.74 4.36 -15.67
C ASP A 509 -27.17 4.90 -14.30
N TYR A 510 -26.41 5.85 -13.73
CA TYR A 510 -26.66 6.36 -12.38
C TYR A 510 -26.87 7.87 -12.34
N THR A 511 -27.72 8.30 -11.40
CA THR A 511 -27.86 9.72 -11.08
C THR A 511 -26.67 10.19 -10.23
N VAL A 512 -26.20 11.41 -10.53
CA VAL A 512 -25.05 12.02 -9.83
C VAL A 512 -25.46 13.34 -9.20
N ALA A 513 -25.12 13.52 -7.94
CA ALA A 513 -25.07 14.80 -7.27
C ALA A 513 -23.61 15.21 -7.05
N GLY A 514 -23.21 16.45 -7.40
CA GLY A 514 -21.81 16.81 -7.24
C GLY A 514 -21.51 18.28 -7.41
N LYS A 515 -20.24 18.62 -7.11
CA LYS A 515 -19.74 19.99 -7.20
C LYS A 515 -18.32 20.03 -7.78
N THR A 516 -18.15 20.81 -8.82
CA THR A 516 -16.84 21.09 -9.43
C THR A 516 -16.02 22.03 -8.56
N GLY A 517 -14.73 21.77 -8.45
CA GLY A 517 -13.73 22.62 -7.84
C GLY A 517 -12.70 23.09 -8.87
N THR A 518 -12.25 24.33 -8.70
CA THR A 518 -11.07 24.88 -9.35
C THR A 518 -10.40 25.76 -8.31
N ALA A 519 -9.22 25.36 -7.87
CA ALA A 519 -8.41 26.13 -6.96
C ALA A 519 -7.19 26.66 -7.70
N GLN A 520 -6.93 27.94 -7.54
CA GLN A 520 -5.70 28.55 -8.03
C GLN A 520 -4.54 28.13 -7.10
N ILE A 521 -3.36 27.99 -7.65
CA ILE A 521 -2.17 27.60 -6.91
C ILE A 521 -1.41 28.86 -6.54
N PRO A 522 -1.10 29.10 -5.25
CA PRO A 522 -0.28 30.22 -4.83
C PRO A 522 1.07 30.24 -5.56
N ASP A 523 1.51 31.42 -5.97
CA ASP A 523 2.82 31.60 -6.58
C ASP A 523 3.91 31.53 -5.49
N PRO A 524 4.82 30.55 -5.49
CA PRO A 524 5.86 30.43 -4.47
C PRO A 524 6.89 31.57 -4.53
N ASP A 525 7.03 32.22 -5.69
CA ASP A 525 8.04 33.27 -5.95
C ASP A 525 7.43 34.67 -6.00
N GLY A 526 6.11 34.83 -5.83
CA GLY A 526 5.39 36.08 -5.99
C GLY A 526 4.18 36.25 -5.07
N ASP A 527 3.58 37.46 -5.15
CA ASP A 527 2.34 37.76 -4.46
C ASP A 527 1.14 37.38 -5.34
N GLY A 528 0.42 36.31 -4.98
CA GLY A 528 -0.82 35.94 -5.67
C GLY A 528 -0.85 34.46 -6.11
N TYR A 529 -1.38 34.24 -7.32
CA TYR A 529 -1.58 32.90 -7.86
C TYR A 529 -0.91 32.75 -9.24
N LEU A 530 -0.44 31.52 -9.52
CA LEU A 530 0.14 31.17 -10.81
C LEU A 530 -0.87 31.42 -11.95
N PRO A 531 -0.46 32.05 -13.06
CA PRO A 531 -1.35 32.31 -14.18
C PRO A 531 -1.53 31.10 -15.10
N GLY A 532 -2.66 31.05 -15.80
CA GLY A 532 -2.94 30.08 -16.86
C GLY A 532 -3.72 28.83 -16.39
N LYS A 533 -4.43 28.22 -17.36
CA LYS A 533 -5.33 27.10 -17.09
C LYS A 533 -4.61 25.84 -16.60
N SER A 534 -3.37 25.60 -17.00
CA SER A 534 -2.59 24.45 -16.52
C SER A 534 -2.03 24.63 -15.11
N ASN A 535 -2.15 25.81 -14.51
CA ASN A 535 -1.64 26.13 -13.18
C ASN A 535 -2.75 26.17 -12.12
N ASN A 536 -3.71 25.29 -12.23
CA ASN A 536 -4.80 25.13 -11.26
C ASN A 536 -4.86 23.70 -10.75
N MET A 537 -5.55 23.53 -9.63
CA MET A 537 -6.01 22.24 -9.16
C MET A 537 -7.48 22.11 -9.51
N TYR A 538 -7.82 21.14 -10.33
CA TYR A 538 -9.19 20.83 -10.73
C TYR A 538 -9.69 19.66 -9.93
N SER A 539 -10.93 19.73 -9.43
CA SER A 539 -11.47 18.70 -8.56
C SER A 539 -12.98 18.52 -8.72
N PHE A 540 -13.47 17.44 -8.21
CA PHE A 540 -14.89 17.13 -8.12
C PHE A 540 -15.19 16.34 -6.84
N VAL A 541 -16.26 16.74 -6.14
CA VAL A 541 -16.93 15.94 -5.12
C VAL A 541 -18.19 15.43 -5.76
N GLY A 542 -18.38 14.13 -5.82
CA GLY A 542 -19.57 13.51 -6.42
C GLY A 542 -20.09 12.33 -5.63
N VAL A 543 -21.38 12.16 -5.65
CA VAL A 543 -22.16 11.11 -4.97
C VAL A 543 -23.02 10.40 -6.00
N ALA A 544 -23.04 9.10 -5.97
CA ALA A 544 -23.92 8.28 -6.81
C ALA A 544 -24.28 6.94 -6.14
N PRO A 545 -25.50 6.41 -6.37
CA PRO A 545 -26.67 7.11 -6.91
C PRO A 545 -27.10 8.29 -6.02
N LYS A 546 -27.81 9.29 -6.56
CA LYS A 546 -28.20 10.49 -5.81
C LYS A 546 -29.19 10.20 -4.69
N ASP A 547 -30.20 9.36 -4.93
CA ASP A 547 -31.31 9.13 -3.99
C ASP A 547 -31.02 7.99 -2.99
N ASP A 548 -30.06 7.12 -3.29
CA ASP A 548 -29.54 6.08 -2.40
C ASP A 548 -28.00 6.03 -2.46
N PRO A 549 -27.29 7.00 -1.85
CA PRO A 549 -25.85 7.13 -1.96
C PRO A 549 -25.11 5.88 -1.55
N GLN A 550 -24.31 5.30 -2.48
CA GLN A 550 -23.45 4.14 -2.23
C GLN A 550 -21.98 4.50 -2.33
N LEU A 551 -21.63 5.39 -3.27
CA LEU A 551 -20.28 5.89 -3.42
C LEU A 551 -20.27 7.42 -3.35
N LEU A 552 -19.41 7.92 -2.51
CA LEU A 552 -18.98 9.32 -2.42
C LEU A 552 -17.52 9.39 -2.83
N MET A 553 -17.20 10.14 -3.88
CA MET A 553 -15.84 10.25 -4.39
C MET A 553 -15.37 11.70 -4.40
N TYR A 554 -14.15 11.92 -3.91
CA TYR A 554 -13.37 13.12 -4.20
C TYR A 554 -12.21 12.77 -5.12
N VAL A 555 -12.04 13.56 -6.16
CA VAL A 555 -10.92 13.45 -7.10
C VAL A 555 -10.38 14.82 -7.44
N ALA A 556 -9.04 14.95 -7.47
CA ALA A 556 -8.34 16.17 -7.81
C ALA A 556 -7.12 15.91 -8.69
N VAL A 557 -6.93 16.77 -9.70
CA VAL A 557 -5.78 16.76 -10.61
C VAL A 557 -5.10 18.12 -10.55
N LYS A 558 -3.88 18.15 -10.05
CA LYS A 558 -3.08 19.37 -9.88
C LYS A 558 -2.19 19.60 -11.09
N GLN A 559 -2.26 20.77 -11.68
CA GLN A 559 -1.42 21.23 -12.79
C GLN A 559 -1.38 20.25 -13.99
N PRO A 560 -2.54 19.84 -14.54
CA PRO A 560 -2.54 19.00 -15.74
C PRO A 560 -1.99 19.80 -16.94
N LYS A 561 -1.22 19.13 -17.79
CA LYS A 561 -0.77 19.72 -19.07
C LYS A 561 -1.91 19.67 -20.08
N LEU A 562 -2.71 20.74 -20.13
CA LEU A 562 -3.85 20.86 -21.03
C LEU A 562 -3.41 21.34 -22.42
N ARG A 563 -3.85 20.64 -23.46
CA ARG A 563 -3.53 20.93 -24.87
C ARG A 563 -4.75 21.58 -25.56
N GLY A 564 -4.51 22.50 -26.47
CA GLY A 564 -5.57 23.11 -27.31
C GLY A 564 -6.79 23.58 -26.52
N ASP A 565 -7.96 23.00 -26.83
CA ASP A 565 -9.25 23.34 -26.24
C ASP A 565 -9.59 22.53 -24.99
N GLU A 566 -8.71 21.59 -24.57
CA GLU A 566 -8.92 20.80 -23.38
C GLU A 566 -9.20 21.65 -22.14
N THR A 567 -10.12 21.18 -21.32
CA THR A 567 -10.49 21.84 -20.06
C THR A 567 -9.98 21.02 -18.88
N GLY A 568 -9.67 21.68 -17.76
CA GLY A 568 -9.19 20.98 -16.57
C GLY A 568 -10.22 20.03 -15.92
N SER A 569 -11.50 20.14 -16.31
CA SER A 569 -12.53 19.21 -15.88
C SER A 569 -12.49 17.84 -16.61
N GLU A 570 -11.85 17.77 -17.78
CA GLU A 570 -11.82 16.53 -18.57
C GLU A 570 -11.07 15.39 -17.86
N PRO A 571 -9.80 15.55 -17.40
CA PRO A 571 -9.12 14.49 -16.68
C PRO A 571 -9.84 14.10 -15.39
N VAL A 572 -10.43 15.06 -14.68
CA VAL A 572 -11.19 14.80 -13.44
C VAL A 572 -12.46 14.03 -13.73
N ALA A 573 -13.20 14.41 -14.79
CA ALA A 573 -14.43 13.70 -15.19
C ALA A 573 -14.12 12.29 -15.71
N PHE A 574 -13.04 12.12 -16.44
CA PHE A 574 -12.61 10.79 -16.88
C PHE A 574 -12.37 9.85 -15.69
N ILE A 575 -11.67 10.32 -14.65
CA ILE A 575 -11.44 9.51 -13.45
C ILE A 575 -12.77 9.21 -12.76
N PHE A 576 -13.56 10.25 -12.44
CA PHE A 576 -14.81 10.09 -11.70
C PHE A 576 -15.78 9.14 -12.41
N ASN A 577 -16.05 9.38 -13.69
CA ASN A 577 -17.04 8.62 -14.43
C ASN A 577 -16.65 7.14 -14.52
N ASN A 578 -15.41 6.83 -14.87
CA ASN A 578 -14.97 5.44 -14.98
C ASN A 578 -15.01 4.73 -13.63
N VAL A 579 -14.52 5.39 -12.56
CA VAL A 579 -14.45 4.75 -11.24
C VAL A 579 -15.84 4.55 -10.63
N VAL A 580 -16.70 5.56 -10.69
CA VAL A 580 -18.02 5.48 -10.03
C VAL A 580 -18.98 4.63 -10.83
N GLU A 581 -19.07 4.80 -12.17
CA GLU A 581 -19.95 3.99 -13.03
C GLU A 581 -19.64 2.50 -12.86
N ASN A 582 -18.40 2.12 -13.15
CA ASN A 582 -18.00 0.71 -13.08
C ASN A 582 -17.92 0.20 -11.63
N GLY A 583 -17.52 1.05 -10.67
CA GLY A 583 -17.49 0.69 -9.25
C GLY A 583 -18.87 0.32 -8.71
N LEU A 584 -19.91 1.06 -9.07
CA LEU A 584 -21.30 0.73 -8.69
C LEU A 584 -21.74 -0.61 -9.29
N HIS A 585 -21.40 -0.85 -10.56
CA HIS A 585 -21.67 -2.15 -11.19
C HIS A 585 -20.92 -3.29 -10.47
N TYR A 586 -19.63 -3.12 -10.13
CA TYR A 586 -18.85 -4.11 -9.39
C TYR A 586 -19.41 -4.41 -7.99
N LEU A 587 -20.03 -3.42 -7.37
CA LEU A 587 -20.68 -3.56 -6.07
C LEU A 587 -22.12 -4.09 -6.20
N ASN A 588 -22.55 -4.48 -7.40
CA ASN A 588 -23.90 -4.97 -7.70
C ASN A 588 -25.01 -3.98 -7.31
N ILE A 589 -24.76 -2.68 -7.49
CA ILE A 589 -25.76 -1.64 -7.26
C ILE A 589 -26.59 -1.49 -8.54
N GLU A 590 -27.89 -1.66 -8.42
CA GLU A 590 -28.79 -1.53 -9.57
C GLU A 590 -28.80 -0.09 -10.11
N PRO A 591 -28.79 0.10 -11.46
CA PRO A 591 -29.00 1.40 -12.09
C PRO A 591 -30.26 2.10 -11.63
N ASP A 592 -30.19 3.40 -11.32
CA ASP A 592 -31.35 4.23 -10.92
C ASP A 592 -31.89 5.10 -12.06
N LYS A 593 -31.32 4.98 -13.27
CA LYS A 593 -31.87 5.58 -14.49
C LYS A 593 -32.52 4.51 -15.36
N GLU A 594 -33.69 4.82 -15.89
CA GLU A 594 -34.30 4.00 -16.95
C GLU A 594 -33.38 4.07 -18.19
N SER A 595 -32.89 2.95 -18.63
CA SER A 595 -32.11 2.85 -19.86
C SER A 595 -33.06 3.01 -21.06
N ASP A 596 -32.85 4.02 -21.90
CA ASP A 596 -33.54 4.19 -23.18
C ASP A 596 -33.16 3.10 -24.21
N ASP A 597 -32.34 2.15 -23.84
CA ASP A 597 -31.86 1.07 -24.71
C ASP A 597 -32.07 -0.30 -24.05
N ASP A 598 -32.68 -1.21 -24.76
CA ASP A 598 -33.02 -2.60 -24.38
C ASP A 598 -31.75 -3.51 -24.23
N SER A 599 -30.57 -2.93 -23.97
CA SER A 599 -29.32 -3.67 -23.75
C SER A 599 -28.97 -3.66 -22.26
N ASN A 600 -29.59 -4.52 -21.50
CA ASN A 600 -29.20 -4.96 -20.16
C ASN A 600 -27.85 -5.70 -20.20
N GLU A 601 -26.69 -5.01 -20.38
CA GLU A 601 -25.40 -5.72 -20.42
C GLU A 601 -24.20 -4.82 -20.12
N HIS A 602 -24.04 -4.42 -18.85
CA HIS A 602 -22.80 -3.71 -18.43
C HIS A 602 -21.84 -4.56 -17.61
N THR A 603 -22.32 -5.55 -16.89
CA THR A 603 -21.53 -6.66 -16.38
C THR A 603 -22.00 -7.93 -17.07
N ARG A 604 -21.08 -8.71 -17.58
CA ARG A 604 -21.35 -10.04 -18.13
C ARG A 604 -20.61 -11.05 -17.30
N THR A 605 -21.26 -12.13 -17.01
CA THR A 605 -20.64 -13.25 -16.33
C THR A 605 -19.60 -13.88 -17.25
N MET A 606 -18.40 -14.13 -16.75
CA MET A 606 -17.34 -14.81 -17.49
C MET A 606 -17.82 -16.19 -17.89
N PRO A 607 -17.94 -16.49 -19.20
CA PRO A 607 -18.35 -17.81 -19.64
C PRO A 607 -17.26 -18.84 -19.42
N GLN A 608 -17.67 -20.10 -19.34
CA GLN A 608 -16.70 -21.18 -19.36
C GLN A 608 -15.92 -21.17 -20.67
N VAL A 609 -14.64 -20.82 -20.61
CA VAL A 609 -13.70 -20.79 -21.76
C VAL A 609 -12.61 -21.82 -21.64
N SER A 610 -12.39 -22.38 -20.45
CA SER A 610 -11.44 -23.46 -20.21
C SER A 610 -11.79 -24.67 -21.07
N ASP A 611 -10.79 -25.32 -21.66
CA ASP A 611 -10.89 -26.45 -22.59
C ASP A 611 -11.52 -26.15 -23.96
N LYS A 612 -12.04 -24.94 -24.22
CA LYS A 612 -12.48 -24.53 -25.56
C LYS A 612 -11.30 -24.24 -26.49
N THR A 613 -11.57 -24.26 -27.78
CA THR A 613 -10.59 -23.76 -28.73
C THR A 613 -10.43 -22.24 -28.57
N VAL A 614 -9.24 -21.71 -28.82
CA VAL A 614 -8.97 -20.27 -28.78
C VAL A 614 -10.00 -19.49 -29.60
N LYS A 615 -10.39 -20.01 -30.78
CA LYS A 615 -11.37 -19.35 -31.64
C LYS A 615 -12.77 -19.31 -31.04
N GLU A 616 -13.21 -20.37 -30.38
CA GLU A 616 -14.50 -20.42 -29.69
C GLU A 616 -14.50 -19.51 -28.45
N ALA A 617 -13.43 -19.59 -27.62
CA ALA A 617 -13.26 -18.76 -26.46
C ALA A 617 -13.24 -17.26 -26.81
N THR A 618 -12.48 -16.85 -27.83
CA THR A 618 -12.45 -15.46 -28.29
C THR A 618 -13.81 -14.99 -28.76
N LYS A 619 -14.54 -15.83 -29.52
CA LYS A 619 -15.88 -15.49 -30.00
C LYS A 619 -16.87 -15.32 -28.87
N ASP A 620 -16.82 -16.18 -27.84
CA ASP A 620 -17.69 -16.07 -26.68
C ASP A 620 -17.40 -14.80 -25.85
N LEU A 621 -16.17 -14.30 -25.90
CA LEU A 621 -15.70 -13.12 -25.20
C LEU A 621 -15.80 -11.82 -26.01
N GLU A 622 -15.97 -11.87 -27.34
CA GLU A 622 -16.08 -10.67 -28.20
C GLU A 622 -17.18 -9.70 -27.75
N ASN A 623 -18.24 -10.23 -27.15
CA ASN A 623 -19.31 -9.41 -26.61
C ASN A 623 -19.08 -8.97 -25.13
N ILE A 624 -18.04 -9.48 -24.45
CA ILE A 624 -17.77 -9.24 -23.02
C ILE A 624 -16.69 -8.19 -22.88
N SER A 625 -15.58 -8.32 -23.61
CA SER A 625 -14.49 -7.37 -23.64
C SER A 625 -13.84 -7.32 -25.02
N ASP A 626 -13.47 -6.13 -25.44
CA ASP A 626 -12.63 -5.88 -26.63
C ASP A 626 -11.12 -5.96 -26.30
N ASN A 627 -10.77 -6.08 -25.02
CA ASN A 627 -9.39 -6.15 -24.53
C ASN A 627 -8.98 -7.59 -24.17
N ILE A 628 -8.84 -8.45 -25.21
CA ILE A 628 -8.50 -9.86 -25.05
C ILE A 628 -7.09 -10.12 -25.55
N THR A 629 -6.25 -10.76 -24.74
CA THR A 629 -4.91 -11.21 -25.13
C THR A 629 -4.81 -12.74 -25.09
N VAL A 630 -4.44 -13.33 -26.22
CA VAL A 630 -4.14 -14.77 -26.32
C VAL A 630 -2.64 -14.98 -26.05
N VAL A 631 -2.34 -15.75 -25.01
CA VAL A 631 -0.98 -16.05 -24.55
C VAL A 631 -0.58 -17.45 -24.99
N GLY A 632 0.11 -17.52 -26.12
CA GLY A 632 0.63 -18.78 -26.68
C GLY A 632 0.14 -19.10 -28.08
N ASP A 633 0.74 -20.15 -28.66
CA ASP A 633 0.46 -20.66 -30.02
C ASP A 633 -0.40 -21.94 -30.02
N GLY A 634 -0.94 -22.29 -28.86
CA GLY A 634 -1.78 -23.46 -28.65
C GLY A 634 -3.15 -23.34 -29.30
N LYS A 635 -3.88 -24.46 -29.31
CA LYS A 635 -5.23 -24.54 -29.91
C LYS A 635 -6.35 -24.50 -28.89
N LYS A 636 -6.04 -24.81 -27.63
CA LYS A 636 -6.99 -24.86 -26.53
C LYS A 636 -6.61 -23.87 -25.43
N VAL A 637 -7.59 -23.29 -24.77
CA VAL A 637 -7.43 -22.45 -23.57
C VAL A 637 -7.30 -23.39 -22.37
N VAL A 638 -6.26 -23.20 -21.55
CA VAL A 638 -6.00 -23.99 -20.34
C VAL A 638 -6.12 -23.18 -19.04
N ALA A 639 -5.99 -21.86 -19.11
CA ALA A 639 -6.21 -20.96 -17.99
C ALA A 639 -6.65 -19.56 -18.47
N VAL A 640 -7.26 -18.82 -17.60
CA VAL A 640 -7.70 -17.43 -17.82
C VAL A 640 -7.54 -16.65 -16.52
N ASN A 641 -7.32 -15.34 -16.61
CA ASN A 641 -7.12 -14.49 -15.42
C ASN A 641 -8.39 -14.15 -14.65
N ILE A 642 -9.56 -14.44 -15.20
CA ILE A 642 -10.86 -14.18 -14.58
C ILE A 642 -11.58 -15.52 -14.42
N ASN A 643 -12.06 -15.82 -13.22
CA ASN A 643 -12.73 -17.10 -12.98
C ASN A 643 -14.05 -17.23 -13.74
N GLU A 644 -14.47 -18.47 -14.06
CA GLU A 644 -15.80 -18.75 -14.60
C GLU A 644 -16.86 -18.25 -13.61
N ASP A 645 -17.97 -17.75 -14.13
CA ASP A 645 -19.07 -17.14 -13.38
C ASP A 645 -18.71 -15.83 -12.64
N GLU A 646 -17.50 -15.31 -12.78
CA GLU A 646 -17.11 -14.00 -12.26
C GLU A 646 -17.62 -12.88 -13.19
N GLU A 647 -18.05 -11.76 -12.61
CA GLU A 647 -18.49 -10.60 -13.38
C GLU A 647 -17.30 -9.89 -14.06
N VAL A 648 -17.47 -9.65 -15.36
CA VAL A 648 -16.49 -8.95 -16.20
C VAL A 648 -17.05 -7.63 -16.65
N VAL A 649 -16.30 -6.56 -16.48
CA VAL A 649 -16.66 -5.23 -16.98
C VAL A 649 -16.17 -5.07 -18.41
N HIS A 650 -16.94 -4.38 -19.22
CA HIS A 650 -16.54 -4.05 -20.60
C HIS A 650 -15.21 -3.30 -20.62
N GLY A 651 -14.25 -3.79 -21.44
CA GLY A 651 -12.89 -3.23 -21.50
C GLY A 651 -11.88 -3.81 -20.49
N GLN A 652 -12.31 -4.65 -19.56
CA GLN A 652 -11.39 -5.37 -18.66
C GLN A 652 -10.46 -6.28 -19.47
N HIS A 653 -9.16 -6.29 -19.12
CA HIS A 653 -8.17 -7.08 -19.80
C HIS A 653 -8.34 -8.58 -19.49
N ILE A 654 -8.65 -9.38 -20.50
CA ILE A 654 -8.82 -10.83 -20.39
C ILE A 654 -7.60 -11.52 -21.04
N MET A 655 -6.92 -12.37 -20.28
CA MET A 655 -5.77 -13.15 -20.72
C MET A 655 -6.17 -14.62 -20.91
N LEU A 656 -6.09 -15.13 -22.11
CA LEU A 656 -6.34 -16.54 -22.45
C LEU A 656 -5.03 -17.29 -22.58
N ILE A 657 -4.68 -18.12 -21.63
CA ILE A 657 -3.48 -18.96 -21.67
C ILE A 657 -3.79 -20.23 -22.46
N THR A 658 -2.96 -20.52 -23.47
CA THR A 658 -3.15 -21.70 -24.32
C THR A 658 -2.34 -22.91 -23.84
N ASP A 659 -2.68 -24.11 -24.34
CA ASP A 659 -1.96 -25.37 -24.09
C ASP A 659 -0.49 -25.39 -24.59
N LYS A 660 -0.04 -24.31 -25.26
CA LYS A 660 1.34 -24.05 -25.65
C LYS A 660 1.66 -22.57 -25.37
N PRO A 661 1.82 -22.19 -24.11
CA PRO A 661 2.02 -20.79 -23.75
C PRO A 661 3.35 -20.27 -24.29
N THR A 662 3.33 -19.02 -24.75
CA THR A 662 4.51 -18.25 -25.18
C THR A 662 4.41 -16.85 -24.62
N ILE A 663 5.54 -16.19 -24.40
CA ILE A 663 5.56 -14.81 -23.91
C ILE A 663 4.93 -13.87 -24.94
N PRO A 664 3.90 -13.08 -24.57
CA PRO A 664 3.28 -12.11 -25.48
C PRO A 664 4.15 -10.86 -25.65
N ASP A 665 3.70 -9.93 -26.49
CA ASP A 665 4.24 -8.58 -26.53
C ASP A 665 3.66 -7.79 -25.35
N LEU A 666 4.50 -7.48 -24.37
CA LEU A 666 4.10 -6.79 -23.14
C LEU A 666 4.17 -5.28 -23.25
N LYS A 667 4.60 -4.73 -24.38
CA LYS A 667 4.72 -3.28 -24.56
C LYS A 667 3.36 -2.60 -24.31
N GLY A 668 3.35 -1.64 -23.40
CA GLY A 668 2.13 -0.92 -22.99
C GLY A 668 1.31 -1.61 -21.89
N TRP A 669 1.74 -2.78 -21.40
CA TRP A 669 1.07 -3.45 -20.29
C TRP A 669 1.39 -2.74 -18.95
N SER A 670 0.44 -2.77 -18.03
CA SER A 670 0.66 -2.32 -16.66
C SER A 670 1.57 -3.31 -15.89
N SER A 671 2.20 -2.85 -14.82
CA SER A 671 2.95 -3.76 -13.94
C SER A 671 2.08 -4.86 -13.37
N ARG A 672 0.81 -4.57 -13.09
CA ARG A 672 -0.18 -5.53 -12.61
C ARG A 672 -0.40 -6.65 -13.60
N ASP A 673 -0.71 -6.31 -14.86
CA ASP A 673 -0.95 -7.33 -15.91
C ASP A 673 0.25 -8.24 -16.11
N VAL A 674 1.47 -7.70 -15.93
CA VAL A 674 2.70 -8.50 -16.03
C VAL A 674 2.84 -9.46 -14.84
N TYR A 675 2.52 -9.03 -13.61
CA TYR A 675 2.54 -9.91 -12.44
C TYR A 675 1.44 -10.98 -12.52
N GLU A 676 0.25 -10.61 -13.00
CA GLU A 676 -0.87 -11.52 -13.20
C GLU A 676 -0.52 -12.59 -14.25
N LEU A 677 0.09 -12.16 -15.36
CA LEU A 677 0.64 -13.07 -16.38
C LEU A 677 1.67 -14.02 -15.76
N GLY A 678 2.58 -13.52 -14.93
CA GLY A 678 3.58 -14.33 -14.26
C GLY A 678 2.96 -15.40 -13.37
N THR A 679 1.91 -15.05 -12.64
CA THR A 679 1.14 -15.98 -11.81
C THR A 679 0.46 -17.06 -12.64
N LEU A 680 -0.19 -16.69 -13.75
CA LEU A 680 -0.87 -17.63 -14.63
C LEU A 680 0.09 -18.59 -15.36
N LEU A 681 1.30 -18.13 -15.63
CA LEU A 681 2.34 -18.90 -16.32
C LEU A 681 3.27 -19.63 -15.35
N GLU A 682 3.10 -19.45 -14.04
CA GLU A 682 3.97 -19.98 -12.98
C GLU A 682 5.45 -19.60 -13.19
N ILE A 683 5.72 -18.34 -13.60
CA ILE A 683 7.08 -17.82 -13.82
C ILE A 683 7.37 -16.63 -12.92
N ASP A 684 8.65 -16.44 -12.59
CA ASP A 684 9.12 -15.28 -11.84
C ASP A 684 9.07 -14.01 -12.68
N VAL A 685 8.59 -12.93 -12.06
CA VAL A 685 8.50 -11.61 -12.68
C VAL A 685 9.36 -10.60 -11.93
N LYS A 686 10.22 -9.89 -12.66
CA LYS A 686 10.97 -8.73 -12.14
C LYS A 686 10.59 -7.48 -12.92
N VAL A 687 10.03 -6.52 -12.21
CA VAL A 687 9.63 -5.23 -12.79
C VAL A 687 10.64 -4.16 -12.37
N LYS A 688 11.23 -3.44 -13.33
CA LYS A 688 12.13 -2.31 -13.11
C LYS A 688 11.46 -1.01 -13.57
N GLY A 689 11.34 -0.05 -12.67
CA GLY A 689 10.72 1.25 -12.95
C GLY A 689 9.22 1.28 -12.67
N ASN A 690 8.54 2.36 -13.07
CA ASN A 690 7.12 2.61 -12.85
C ASN A 690 6.47 3.07 -14.16
N GLY A 691 5.18 2.76 -14.33
CA GLY A 691 4.38 3.08 -15.51
C GLY A 691 4.07 1.85 -16.35
N PHE A 692 4.26 1.94 -17.66
CA PHE A 692 3.96 0.87 -18.60
C PHE A 692 5.23 0.22 -19.15
N VAL A 693 5.12 -1.06 -19.52
CA VAL A 693 6.24 -1.82 -20.10
C VAL A 693 6.72 -1.17 -21.39
N THR A 694 8.00 -0.85 -21.44
CA THR A 694 8.68 -0.34 -22.63
C THR A 694 9.63 -1.35 -23.24
N LYS A 695 10.13 -2.28 -22.40
CA LYS A 695 11.04 -3.36 -22.81
C LYS A 695 10.78 -4.61 -21.98
N GLN A 696 11.01 -5.76 -22.60
CA GLN A 696 11.01 -7.07 -21.95
C GLN A 696 12.29 -7.81 -22.32
N ASN A 697 12.83 -8.64 -21.39
CA ASN A 697 14.05 -9.42 -21.61
C ASN A 697 13.81 -10.63 -22.54
N ILE A 698 12.61 -11.18 -22.54
CA ILE A 698 12.23 -12.35 -23.31
C ILE A 698 11.44 -11.90 -24.54
N LYS A 699 11.82 -12.38 -25.72
CA LYS A 699 11.14 -12.00 -26.96
C LYS A 699 9.74 -12.61 -27.05
N LYS A 700 8.80 -11.85 -27.62
CA LYS A 700 7.48 -12.34 -28.02
C LYS A 700 7.59 -13.67 -28.78
N GLY A 701 6.72 -14.63 -28.44
CA GLY A 701 6.69 -15.96 -29.08
C GLY A 701 7.69 -16.95 -28.49
N THR A 702 8.51 -16.56 -27.49
CA THR A 702 9.39 -17.51 -26.82
C THR A 702 8.55 -18.48 -25.97
N LYS A 703 8.79 -19.78 -26.15
CA LYS A 703 8.14 -20.82 -25.33
C LYS A 703 8.56 -20.68 -23.88
N ILE A 704 7.62 -20.91 -23.01
CA ILE A 704 7.82 -20.78 -21.56
C ILE A 704 8.36 -22.08 -21.03
N ASP A 705 9.50 -22.00 -20.35
CA ASP A 705 10.07 -23.07 -19.54
C ASP A 705 9.93 -22.67 -18.06
N LYS A 706 9.63 -23.60 -17.17
CA LYS A 706 9.27 -23.32 -15.75
C LYS A 706 10.32 -22.55 -14.94
N ASN A 707 11.53 -22.34 -15.47
CA ASN A 707 12.63 -21.65 -14.78
C ASN A 707 13.00 -20.30 -15.43
N VAL A 708 12.03 -19.63 -16.04
CA VAL A 708 12.29 -18.38 -16.76
C VAL A 708 11.87 -17.20 -15.91
N THR A 709 12.78 -16.24 -15.68
CA THR A 709 12.44 -14.95 -15.07
C THR A 709 12.11 -13.93 -16.14
N LEU A 710 10.88 -13.44 -16.14
CA LEU A 710 10.43 -12.36 -17.00
C LEU A 710 10.82 -11.01 -16.38
N GLU A 711 11.82 -10.34 -16.98
CA GLU A 711 12.20 -8.99 -16.57
C GLU A 711 11.62 -7.96 -17.53
N VAL A 712 10.96 -6.94 -16.99
CA VAL A 712 10.41 -5.84 -17.76
C VAL A 712 10.90 -4.49 -17.24
N ASP A 713 11.24 -3.60 -18.19
CA ASP A 713 11.53 -2.20 -17.86
C ASP A 713 10.26 -1.38 -18.11
N LEU A 714 9.76 -0.74 -17.05
CA LEU A 714 8.67 0.20 -17.13
C LEU A 714 9.22 1.62 -17.19
N LYS A 715 8.56 2.46 -17.96
CA LYS A 715 8.78 3.91 -17.93
C LYS A 715 7.44 4.59 -17.77
N LYS A 716 7.45 5.69 -17.06
CA LYS A 716 6.38 6.67 -17.24
C LYS A 716 6.43 7.07 -18.70
N PRO A 717 5.28 7.18 -19.35
CA PRO A 717 5.15 7.62 -20.73
C PRO A 717 5.78 8.99 -20.96
#